data_ba2baa6f7997b3b713a9a3fe0a32106d
#
_entry.id   ba2baa6f7997b3b713a9a3fe0a32106d
#
_cell.length_a   1.000
_cell.length_b   1.000
_cell.length_c   1.000
_cell.angle_alpha   90.00
_cell.angle_beta   90.00
_cell.angle_gamma   90.00
#
_symmetry.space_group_name_H-M   'P 1'
#
loop_
_entity.id
_entity.type
_entity.pdbx_description
1 polymer ?
#
loop_
_entity_poly.entity_id
_entity_poly.type
_entity_poly.pdbx_seq_one_letter_code
_entity_poly.pdbx_strand_id
1 'polypeptide(L)'
;MKPFSKTLSLVYTNKNCVGCNKCIKVCSCVGACISTEPDECGISRINVDPKRCIVCGACFDACDHEARSWRDDTDAFFEDLLQGESISVLIAPAFKANYPEEYGRILGGLKKLGVKRFINVSFGADITTWGYINYIKKYGFKGGISQPCPAVVAYIEKYHPELLPKLFPVQSPLMCAAIYARKEMGITDKFAFISPCIAKKLEIDDPVNIGFVHYNVTFEHLMQYVKEHNIDGEPIEDEIQYGLGAYYPTPGGLMENVRWLVGEEAFIREISGEKRMYRYLDKNAKLIAEGETPFFMIDALNCEKGCICGTAVDLAMASTDKALYNLLKIRESVKNNEKNNAWSRKLSPEERLAALNKQFAGLRLDDYLRRYTDRSANCLVLEPLEADLEKIFISMRKYTEASRKINCSSCGYDSCKQMAKAIYNGFNHRDNCIYYLKREVEDEKELLDYEITHDADLRIWRRHLAVPLLSKLMRNSTDVSIVMADIDGFRNVNSTSGTQTADRVLLILTERLKTIAGQRHMELIRFAGDEFLFLMPDELLTPNHAAVRDILKAFQEPIILDKIFLKLSASVGIALPNGEDEPEHLIANAEDAMDEARRRGKNQVFVYSEDLKNKAAEEHTISESLLDAIENDKLYMLYQPKVDTKTKVVNGYEALVRMKDSKFGPAQFIPVAEKNGWIWRLGRITTELTIRQLALWRGLGYRLQPVSLNYSSRQVSDSEYIPFLEDLLRRYNIPSSLLEIEITESVFLDKTTHAEILLDRFRKAGIRLVMDDFGTGFSSLGYLTYIPVETIKLDRTLVNNYLVEGNDLIIRDVINLSHDLGKGMVVEGVETNWQYERLKEFGADTIQGYYFSKPLAPQEAIAWHAAD
;
A
#
# COMPACT_ATOMS: atom_id res chain seq x y z
N MET A 1 23.10 -8.19 -9.70
CA MET A 1 22.31 -7.33 -10.61
C MET A 1 23.24 -6.30 -11.25
N LYS A 2 23.35 -6.24 -12.59
CA LYS A 2 24.09 -5.18 -13.28
C LYS A 2 23.20 -3.91 -13.26
N PRO A 3 23.72 -2.72 -12.96
CA PRO A 3 22.94 -1.50 -13.00
C PRO A 3 22.46 -1.24 -14.43
N PHE A 4 21.14 -1.03 -14.58
CA PHE A 4 20.54 -0.60 -15.84
C PHE A 4 21.26 0.65 -16.34
N SER A 5 21.71 0.63 -17.59
CA SER A 5 22.31 1.80 -18.24
C SER A 5 21.27 2.92 -18.28
N LYS A 6 21.68 4.14 -17.94
CA LYS A 6 20.86 5.37 -17.88
C LYS A 6 20.40 5.88 -19.26
N THR A 7 20.01 5.04 -20.19
CA THR A 7 19.31 5.49 -21.40
C THR A 7 17.85 5.72 -21.01
N LEU A 8 17.45 6.96 -20.93
CA LEU A 8 16.08 7.36 -20.60
C LEU A 8 15.11 6.83 -21.67
N SER A 9 14.13 6.02 -21.27
CA SER A 9 13.11 5.52 -22.18
C SER A 9 12.21 6.65 -22.70
N LEU A 10 11.86 6.62 -23.99
CA LEU A 10 10.86 7.52 -24.56
C LEU A 10 9.50 7.35 -23.90
N VAL A 11 9.12 6.10 -23.66
CA VAL A 11 7.91 5.76 -22.89
C VAL A 11 8.32 5.40 -21.46
N TYR A 12 7.68 5.99 -20.48
CA TYR A 12 7.99 5.75 -19.06
C TYR A 12 6.72 5.62 -18.22
N THR A 13 6.90 5.15 -17.00
CA THR A 13 5.83 5.00 -16.02
C THR A 13 5.90 6.13 -14.99
N ASN A 14 4.78 6.81 -14.76
CA ASN A 14 4.64 7.82 -13.72
C ASN A 14 4.16 7.21 -12.39
N LYS A 15 3.95 8.05 -11.38
CA LYS A 15 3.56 7.65 -10.02
C LYS A 15 2.17 7.01 -9.90
N ASN A 16 1.32 7.15 -10.90
CA ASN A 16 -0.04 6.61 -10.89
C ASN A 16 -0.10 5.09 -11.15
N CYS A 17 1.04 4.45 -11.42
CA CYS A 17 1.07 3.01 -11.68
C CYS A 17 0.77 2.21 -10.41
N VAL A 18 -0.26 1.36 -10.49
CA VAL A 18 -0.71 0.45 -9.43
C VAL A 18 -0.33 -1.01 -9.68
N GLY A 19 0.48 -1.30 -10.70
CA GLY A 19 0.93 -2.67 -10.98
C GLY A 19 -0.16 -3.61 -11.53
N CYS A 20 -1.19 -3.11 -12.19
CA CYS A 20 -2.33 -3.93 -12.68
C CYS A 20 -2.00 -4.89 -13.85
N ASN A 21 -0.81 -4.86 -14.38
CA ASN A 21 -0.28 -5.71 -15.46
C ASN A 21 -0.98 -5.62 -16.83
N LYS A 22 -1.96 -4.74 -17.03
CA LYS A 22 -2.66 -4.57 -18.31
C LYS A 22 -1.68 -4.24 -19.46
N CYS A 23 -0.68 -3.40 -19.19
CA CYS A 23 0.34 -3.03 -20.17
C CYS A 23 1.27 -4.20 -20.54
N ILE A 24 1.53 -5.17 -19.66
CA ILE A 24 2.25 -6.42 -19.99
C ILE A 24 1.39 -7.25 -20.94
N LYS A 25 0.09 -7.39 -20.63
CA LYS A 25 -0.86 -8.21 -21.40
C LYS A 25 -1.03 -7.75 -22.85
N VAL A 26 -0.99 -6.44 -23.08
CA VAL A 26 -1.18 -5.89 -24.45
C VAL A 26 0.12 -5.74 -25.21
N CYS A 27 1.27 -5.84 -24.57
CA CYS A 27 2.57 -5.62 -25.18
C CYS A 27 2.94 -6.77 -26.11
N SER A 28 3.09 -6.48 -27.41
CA SER A 28 3.58 -7.44 -28.40
C SER A 28 5.07 -7.75 -28.25
N CYS A 29 5.80 -6.95 -27.48
CA CYS A 29 7.25 -7.04 -27.30
C CYS A 29 7.59 -7.73 -25.98
N VAL A 30 8.00 -8.99 -26.01
CA VAL A 30 8.32 -9.75 -24.81
C VAL A 30 9.44 -9.08 -24.00
N GLY A 31 9.17 -8.80 -22.74
CA GLY A 31 10.10 -8.14 -21.81
C GLY A 31 10.31 -6.65 -22.05
N ALA A 32 9.48 -5.99 -22.87
CA ALA A 32 9.51 -4.54 -22.99
C ALA A 32 8.79 -3.85 -21.82
N CYS A 33 7.73 -4.44 -21.29
CA CYS A 33 7.09 -4.06 -20.04
C CYS A 33 7.58 -5.02 -18.95
N ILE A 34 8.31 -4.51 -17.97
CA ILE A 34 8.95 -5.29 -16.89
C ILE A 34 8.32 -4.91 -15.57
N SER A 35 7.87 -5.90 -14.79
CA SER A 35 7.42 -5.69 -13.42
C SER A 35 8.62 -5.53 -12.49
N THR A 36 8.64 -4.45 -11.69
CA THR A 36 9.63 -4.27 -10.62
C THR A 36 9.26 -5.11 -9.41
N GLU A 37 10.23 -5.42 -8.57
CA GLU A 37 9.93 -5.91 -7.23
C GLU A 37 9.02 -4.91 -6.49
N PRO A 38 8.19 -5.37 -5.55
CA PRO A 38 7.31 -4.48 -4.76
C PRO A 38 8.12 -3.38 -4.07
N ASP A 39 7.60 -2.15 -4.10
CA ASP A 39 8.13 -1.02 -3.34
C ASP A 39 7.73 -1.12 -1.85
N GLU A 40 8.10 -0.13 -1.04
CA GLU A 40 7.77 -0.09 0.40
C GLU A 40 6.25 -0.13 0.69
N CYS A 41 5.43 0.20 -0.31
CA CYS A 41 3.97 0.11 -0.24
C CYS A 41 3.41 -1.22 -0.79
N GLY A 42 4.27 -2.17 -1.14
CA GLY A 42 3.87 -3.45 -1.74
C GLY A 42 3.44 -3.36 -3.21
N ILE A 43 3.70 -2.25 -3.90
CA ILE A 43 3.27 -2.05 -5.29
C ILE A 43 4.39 -2.40 -6.26
N SER A 44 4.14 -3.39 -7.12
CA SER A 44 5.02 -3.76 -8.24
C SER A 44 4.74 -2.89 -9.45
N ARG A 45 5.53 -1.85 -9.65
CA ARG A 45 5.35 -0.94 -10.79
C ARG A 45 5.86 -1.56 -12.09
N ILE A 46 5.30 -1.13 -13.22
CA ILE A 46 5.71 -1.67 -14.51
C ILE A 46 6.61 -0.66 -15.23
N ASN A 47 7.87 -0.98 -15.36
CA ASN A 47 8.85 -0.19 -16.11
C ASN A 47 8.90 -0.58 -17.59
N VAL A 48 9.44 0.32 -18.42
CA VAL A 48 9.63 0.09 -19.85
C VAL A 48 11.13 -0.04 -20.15
N ASP A 49 11.50 -1.16 -20.77
CA ASP A 49 12.87 -1.36 -21.28
C ASP A 49 13.01 -0.67 -22.65
N PRO A 50 13.80 0.41 -22.77
CA PRO A 50 13.98 1.14 -24.02
C PRO A 50 14.62 0.31 -25.14
N LYS A 51 15.43 -0.70 -24.79
CA LYS A 51 16.06 -1.55 -25.76
C LYS A 51 15.06 -2.48 -26.47
N ARG A 52 14.01 -2.91 -25.74
CA ARG A 52 12.97 -3.82 -26.20
C ARG A 52 11.74 -3.09 -26.73
N CYS A 53 11.40 -1.94 -26.15
CA CYS A 53 10.22 -1.17 -26.52
C CYS A 53 10.34 -0.63 -27.95
N ILE A 54 9.26 -0.77 -28.72
CA ILE A 54 9.11 -0.24 -30.09
C ILE A 54 8.27 1.04 -30.13
N VAL A 55 7.86 1.55 -28.98
CA VAL A 55 7.08 2.80 -28.83
C VAL A 55 5.74 2.74 -29.61
N CYS A 56 5.08 1.57 -29.63
CA CYS A 56 3.83 1.36 -30.38
C CYS A 56 2.60 2.01 -29.78
N GLY A 57 2.62 2.39 -28.50
CA GLY A 57 1.48 3.05 -27.85
C GLY A 57 0.48 2.13 -27.15
N ALA A 58 0.42 0.82 -27.45
CA ALA A 58 -0.58 -0.11 -26.89
C ALA A 58 -0.72 -0.08 -25.35
N CYS A 59 0.36 0.23 -24.63
CA CYS A 59 0.35 0.34 -23.18
C CYS A 59 -0.32 1.63 -22.66
N PHE A 60 -0.47 2.66 -23.48
CA PHE A 60 -1.25 3.87 -23.15
C PHE A 60 -2.74 3.54 -23.18
N ASP A 61 -3.22 2.97 -24.30
CA ASP A 61 -4.63 2.64 -24.51
C ASP A 61 -5.15 1.63 -23.46
N ALA A 62 -4.27 0.77 -22.96
CA ALA A 62 -4.62 -0.23 -21.95
C ALA A 62 -4.55 0.28 -20.49
N CYS A 63 -4.09 1.52 -20.26
CA CYS A 63 -3.84 2.03 -18.92
C CYS A 63 -4.98 2.90 -18.40
N ASP A 64 -5.90 2.32 -17.64
CA ASP A 64 -7.01 3.07 -17.00
C ASP A 64 -6.53 4.04 -15.89
N HIS A 65 -5.25 3.99 -15.51
CA HIS A 65 -4.68 4.81 -14.44
C HIS A 65 -3.87 6.00 -14.94
N GLU A 66 -3.86 6.24 -16.25
CA GLU A 66 -3.02 7.30 -16.87
C GLU A 66 -1.57 7.25 -16.40
N ALA A 67 -1.07 6.02 -16.15
CA ALA A 67 0.25 5.79 -15.57
C ALA A 67 1.37 5.75 -16.64
N ARG A 68 1.03 5.89 -17.93
CA ARG A 68 1.98 5.93 -19.04
C ARG A 68 2.16 7.36 -19.52
N SER A 69 3.40 7.73 -19.70
CA SER A 69 3.78 9.04 -20.23
C SER A 69 4.93 8.86 -21.23
N TRP A 70 5.17 9.88 -22.01
CA TRP A 70 6.28 9.89 -22.98
C TRP A 70 7.06 11.19 -22.91
N ARG A 71 8.21 11.18 -23.53
CA ARG A 71 9.07 12.34 -23.75
C ARG A 71 9.12 12.63 -25.23
N ASP A 72 9.10 13.88 -25.56
CA ASP A 72 9.38 14.41 -26.90
C ASP A 72 10.32 15.63 -26.78
N ASP A 73 10.44 16.37 -27.85
CA ASP A 73 11.33 17.51 -27.91
C ASP A 73 10.59 18.85 -27.89
N THR A 74 9.32 18.87 -27.45
CA THR A 74 8.49 20.10 -27.49
C THR A 74 9.13 21.23 -26.66
N ASP A 75 9.55 20.94 -25.44
CA ASP A 75 10.18 21.95 -24.58
C ASP A 75 11.49 22.43 -25.20
N ALA A 76 12.35 21.54 -25.65
CA ALA A 76 13.63 21.88 -26.28
C ALA A 76 13.43 22.69 -27.57
N PHE A 77 12.39 22.37 -28.36
CA PHE A 77 12.04 23.17 -29.56
C PHE A 77 11.68 24.60 -29.21
N PHE A 78 10.86 24.83 -28.18
CA PHE A 78 10.46 26.16 -27.79
C PHE A 78 11.62 26.92 -27.07
N GLU A 79 12.42 26.24 -26.27
CA GLU A 79 13.60 26.81 -25.66
C GLU A 79 14.58 27.35 -26.72
N ASP A 80 14.94 26.52 -27.69
CA ASP A 80 15.86 26.91 -28.79
C ASP A 80 15.25 28.02 -29.68
N LEU A 81 13.93 27.94 -29.96
CA LEU A 81 13.23 28.95 -30.73
C LEU A 81 13.24 30.33 -30.04
N LEU A 82 12.99 30.36 -28.72
CA LEU A 82 13.01 31.58 -27.92
C LEU A 82 14.43 32.15 -27.74
N GLN A 83 15.45 31.32 -27.85
CA GLN A 83 16.86 31.72 -27.89
C GLN A 83 17.31 32.26 -29.24
N GLY A 84 16.43 32.23 -30.23
CA GLY A 84 16.67 32.79 -31.58
C GLY A 84 17.31 31.81 -32.58
N GLU A 85 17.34 30.53 -32.29
CA GLU A 85 17.79 29.50 -33.23
C GLU A 85 16.94 29.54 -34.50
N SER A 86 17.57 29.34 -35.65
CA SER A 86 16.87 29.30 -36.94
C SER A 86 16.18 27.97 -37.12
N ILE A 87 14.86 27.92 -36.93
CA ILE A 87 14.05 26.70 -36.99
C ILE A 87 12.96 26.82 -38.06
N SER A 88 12.85 25.80 -38.92
CA SER A 88 11.75 25.58 -39.82
C SER A 88 10.95 24.34 -39.42
N VAL A 89 9.68 24.33 -39.67
CA VAL A 89 8.77 23.27 -39.19
C VAL A 89 8.28 22.41 -40.36
N LEU A 90 8.41 21.09 -40.20
CA LEU A 90 7.81 20.07 -41.03
C LEU A 90 6.47 19.66 -40.39
N ILE A 91 5.39 19.59 -41.11
CA ILE A 91 4.05 19.38 -40.54
C ILE A 91 3.44 18.10 -41.11
N ALA A 92 3.04 17.18 -40.23
CA ALA A 92 2.28 16.00 -40.62
C ALA A 92 0.89 16.41 -41.15
N PRO A 93 0.41 15.85 -42.31
CA PRO A 93 -0.93 16.16 -42.85
C PRO A 93 -2.06 15.90 -41.84
N ALA A 94 -1.86 14.96 -40.91
CA ALA A 94 -2.78 14.64 -39.83
C ALA A 94 -3.04 15.85 -38.90
N PHE A 95 -2.13 16.81 -38.78
CA PHE A 95 -2.32 17.99 -37.94
C PHE A 95 -3.46 18.87 -38.43
N LYS A 96 -3.45 19.20 -39.72
CA LYS A 96 -4.53 19.97 -40.35
C LYS A 96 -5.89 19.23 -40.33
N ALA A 97 -5.84 17.91 -40.41
CA ALA A 97 -7.04 17.07 -40.31
C ALA A 97 -7.66 17.03 -38.91
N ASN A 98 -6.80 16.98 -37.86
CA ASN A 98 -7.26 16.97 -36.49
C ASN A 98 -7.68 18.36 -35.98
N TYR A 99 -6.98 19.41 -36.39
CA TYR A 99 -7.17 20.79 -35.88
C TYR A 99 -7.44 21.78 -37.04
N PRO A 100 -8.48 21.59 -37.85
CA PRO A 100 -8.69 22.39 -39.06
C PRO A 100 -8.99 23.87 -38.78
N GLU A 101 -9.59 24.18 -37.66
CA GLU A 101 -9.98 25.54 -37.25
C GLU A 101 -8.83 26.30 -36.60
N GLU A 102 -8.00 25.62 -35.84
CA GLU A 102 -6.86 26.19 -35.11
C GLU A 102 -5.58 26.21 -35.95
N TYR A 103 -5.49 25.37 -36.97
CA TYR A 103 -4.29 25.10 -37.75
C TYR A 103 -3.57 26.38 -38.19
N GLY A 104 -4.26 27.23 -38.97
CA GLY A 104 -3.65 28.47 -39.51
C GLY A 104 -3.22 29.42 -38.39
N ARG A 105 -4.01 29.56 -37.34
CA ARG A 105 -3.74 30.45 -36.21
C ARG A 105 -2.54 30.00 -35.39
N ILE A 106 -2.40 28.68 -35.20
CA ILE A 106 -1.22 28.11 -34.54
C ILE A 106 0.04 28.39 -35.33
N LEU A 107 -0.01 28.15 -36.68
CA LEU A 107 1.13 28.46 -37.55
C LEU A 107 1.47 29.97 -37.49
N GLY A 108 0.48 30.84 -37.47
CA GLY A 108 0.65 32.29 -37.32
C GLY A 108 1.32 32.67 -35.99
N GLY A 109 0.92 32.02 -34.91
CA GLY A 109 1.52 32.15 -33.57
C GLY A 109 2.97 31.71 -33.56
N LEU A 110 3.29 30.52 -34.08
CA LEU A 110 4.65 30.01 -34.24
C LEU A 110 5.52 30.89 -35.12
N LYS A 111 4.95 31.51 -36.16
CA LYS A 111 5.64 32.50 -37.00
C LYS A 111 6.05 33.74 -36.20
N LYS A 112 5.17 34.23 -35.32
CA LYS A 112 5.49 35.37 -34.44
C LYS A 112 6.63 35.03 -33.47
N LEU A 113 6.72 33.77 -33.02
CA LEU A 113 7.80 33.28 -32.15
C LEU A 113 9.12 33.08 -32.90
N GLY A 114 9.16 33.18 -34.23
CA GLY A 114 10.40 33.13 -35.00
C GLY A 114 10.58 31.95 -35.93
N VAL A 115 9.62 31.01 -36.00
CA VAL A 115 9.66 29.95 -37.01
C VAL A 115 9.79 30.49 -38.40
N LYS A 116 10.76 30.01 -39.16
CA LYS A 116 11.11 30.56 -40.51
C LYS A 116 10.14 30.09 -41.56
N ARG A 117 9.90 28.80 -41.65
CA ARG A 117 9.08 28.18 -42.72
C ARG A 117 8.18 27.08 -42.16
N PHE A 118 7.08 26.81 -42.81
CA PHE A 118 6.12 25.76 -42.52
C PHE A 118 5.94 24.87 -43.73
N ILE A 119 6.46 23.67 -43.71
CA ILE A 119 6.53 22.76 -44.84
C ILE A 119 5.65 21.55 -44.58
N ASN A 120 4.66 21.30 -45.44
CA ASN A 120 3.80 20.13 -45.31
C ASN A 120 4.50 18.87 -45.78
N VAL A 121 4.44 17.79 -45.01
CA VAL A 121 5.12 16.52 -45.30
C VAL A 121 4.37 15.68 -46.36
N SER A 122 3.18 16.10 -46.83
CA SER A 122 2.43 15.38 -47.84
C SER A 122 3.23 15.18 -49.15
N PHE A 123 3.99 16.18 -49.58
CA PHE A 123 4.84 16.04 -50.78
C PHE A 123 6.01 15.04 -50.57
N GLY A 124 6.48 14.92 -49.34
CA GLY A 124 7.47 13.89 -48.97
C GLY A 124 6.90 12.48 -49.12
N ALA A 125 5.59 12.30 -48.85
CA ALA A 125 4.88 11.05 -49.13
C ALA A 125 4.75 10.75 -50.61
N ASP A 126 4.58 11.77 -51.44
CA ASP A 126 4.61 11.64 -52.91
C ASP A 126 5.99 11.19 -53.37
N ILE A 127 7.08 11.77 -52.83
CA ILE A 127 8.47 11.33 -53.10
C ILE A 127 8.70 9.89 -52.63
N THR A 128 8.18 9.51 -51.44
CA THR A 128 8.24 8.14 -50.92
C THR A 128 7.54 7.16 -51.88
N THR A 129 6.35 7.49 -52.38
CA THR A 129 5.63 6.70 -53.36
C THR A 129 6.41 6.58 -54.67
N TRP A 130 6.94 7.69 -55.19
CA TRP A 130 7.84 7.71 -56.35
C TRP A 130 9.07 6.80 -56.13
N GLY A 131 9.65 6.89 -54.96
CA GLY A 131 10.79 6.07 -54.57
C GLY A 131 10.48 4.59 -54.59
N TYR A 132 9.34 4.15 -54.03
CA TYR A 132 8.91 2.73 -54.04
C TYR A 132 8.77 2.21 -55.49
N ILE A 133 8.00 2.93 -56.32
CA ILE A 133 7.72 2.47 -57.69
C ILE A 133 9.01 2.40 -58.49
N ASN A 134 9.86 3.42 -58.38
CA ASN A 134 11.14 3.43 -59.12
C ASN A 134 12.13 2.39 -58.59
N TYR A 135 12.14 2.14 -57.25
CA TYR A 135 12.95 1.07 -56.68
C TYR A 135 12.49 -0.33 -57.14
N ILE A 136 11.16 -0.58 -57.15
CA ILE A 136 10.57 -1.81 -57.68
C ILE A 136 10.97 -2.00 -59.14
N LYS A 137 10.84 -0.97 -59.94
CA LYS A 137 11.22 -1.01 -61.38
C LYS A 137 12.70 -1.26 -61.62
N LYS A 138 13.58 -0.59 -60.85
CA LYS A 138 15.03 -0.67 -61.03
C LYS A 138 15.61 -1.99 -60.56
N TYR A 139 15.09 -2.57 -59.42
CA TYR A 139 15.68 -3.71 -58.78
C TYR A 139 14.82 -4.98 -58.81
N GLY A 140 13.62 -4.94 -59.35
CA GLY A 140 12.70 -6.09 -59.38
C GLY A 140 12.13 -6.44 -58.02
N PHE A 141 12.15 -5.51 -57.03
CA PHE A 141 11.76 -5.74 -55.66
C PHE A 141 10.26 -5.89 -55.51
N LYS A 142 9.78 -7.07 -55.01
CA LYS A 142 8.37 -7.40 -54.83
C LYS A 142 8.11 -7.97 -53.45
N GLY A 143 6.89 -7.84 -52.98
CA GLY A 143 6.50 -8.41 -51.66
C GLY A 143 7.12 -7.68 -50.45
N GLY A 144 7.63 -6.47 -50.68
CA GLY A 144 8.27 -5.69 -49.62
C GLY A 144 7.27 -5.11 -48.63
N ILE A 145 7.76 -4.89 -47.41
CA ILE A 145 7.01 -4.28 -46.33
C ILE A 145 7.27 -2.77 -46.35
N SER A 146 6.22 -1.97 -46.28
CA SER A 146 6.31 -0.52 -46.18
C SER A 146 6.94 -0.06 -44.85
N GLN A 147 7.66 1.06 -44.88
CA GLN A 147 8.44 1.52 -43.70
C GLN A 147 8.06 2.92 -43.14
N PRO A 148 6.95 3.58 -43.52
CA PRO A 148 6.62 4.91 -43.01
C PRO A 148 6.35 4.92 -41.50
N CYS A 149 6.03 3.74 -40.91
CA CYS A 149 5.74 3.56 -39.52
C CYS A 149 7.01 3.14 -38.73
N PRO A 150 7.60 4.01 -37.88
CA PRO A 150 8.83 3.68 -37.16
C PRO A 150 8.65 2.51 -36.16
N ALA A 151 7.46 2.32 -35.58
CA ALA A 151 7.18 1.20 -34.68
C ALA A 151 7.24 -0.14 -35.44
N VAL A 152 6.78 -0.21 -36.69
CA VAL A 152 6.90 -1.40 -37.55
C VAL A 152 8.37 -1.70 -37.86
N VAL A 153 9.12 -0.67 -38.25
CA VAL A 153 10.56 -0.80 -38.51
C VAL A 153 11.28 -1.28 -37.27
N ALA A 154 11.05 -0.64 -36.12
CA ALA A 154 11.66 -1.07 -34.85
C ALA A 154 11.29 -2.49 -34.44
N TYR A 155 10.06 -2.95 -34.73
CA TYR A 155 9.66 -4.33 -34.48
C TYR A 155 10.45 -5.31 -35.33
N ILE A 156 10.62 -5.03 -36.61
CA ILE A 156 11.39 -5.87 -37.53
C ILE A 156 12.88 -5.89 -37.13
N GLU A 157 13.47 -4.72 -36.86
CA GLU A 157 14.88 -4.61 -36.45
C GLU A 157 15.17 -5.37 -35.14
N LYS A 158 14.19 -5.44 -34.23
CA LYS A 158 14.36 -6.01 -32.89
C LYS A 158 13.91 -7.47 -32.78
N TYR A 159 12.87 -7.86 -33.51
CA TYR A 159 12.23 -9.18 -33.29
C TYR A 159 12.21 -10.06 -34.53
N HIS A 160 12.38 -9.49 -35.76
CA HIS A 160 12.33 -10.20 -37.03
C HIS A 160 13.45 -9.77 -37.97
N PRO A 161 14.73 -9.89 -37.58
CA PRO A 161 15.85 -9.42 -38.42
C PRO A 161 15.89 -10.10 -39.80
N GLU A 162 15.31 -11.28 -39.95
CA GLU A 162 15.17 -12.00 -41.22
C GLU A 162 14.27 -11.24 -42.25
N LEU A 163 13.45 -10.31 -41.79
CA LEU A 163 12.60 -9.46 -42.63
C LEU A 163 13.29 -8.15 -43.06
N LEU A 164 14.47 -7.81 -42.54
CA LEU A 164 15.18 -6.57 -42.92
C LEU A 164 15.42 -6.45 -44.42
N PRO A 165 15.76 -7.54 -45.17
CA PRO A 165 15.90 -7.45 -46.62
C PRO A 165 14.58 -7.22 -47.35
N LYS A 166 13.45 -7.35 -46.69
CA LYS A 166 12.09 -7.14 -47.23
C LYS A 166 11.50 -5.79 -46.85
N LEU A 167 12.12 -5.01 -46.00
CA LEU A 167 11.74 -3.61 -45.79
C LEU A 167 12.13 -2.79 -47.03
N PHE A 168 11.22 -1.99 -47.54
CA PHE A 168 11.55 -1.06 -48.60
C PHE A 168 12.67 -0.11 -48.19
N PRO A 169 13.82 -0.10 -48.85
CA PRO A 169 14.93 0.77 -48.46
C PRO A 169 14.75 2.18 -48.98
N VAL A 170 13.56 2.75 -48.84
CA VAL A 170 13.20 4.12 -49.18
C VAL A 170 12.97 4.90 -47.88
N GLN A 171 13.34 6.16 -47.87
CA GLN A 171 13.10 7.03 -46.71
C GLN A 171 11.61 7.27 -46.48
N SER A 172 11.21 7.51 -45.25
CA SER A 172 9.83 7.84 -44.88
C SER A 172 9.40 9.21 -45.46
N PRO A 173 8.10 9.50 -45.54
CA PRO A 173 7.61 10.83 -45.94
C PRO A 173 8.28 11.99 -45.21
N LEU A 174 8.49 11.87 -43.89
CA LEU A 174 9.20 12.86 -43.09
C LEU A 174 10.63 13.08 -43.58
N MET A 175 11.39 11.99 -43.74
CA MET A 175 12.78 12.06 -44.16
C MET A 175 12.92 12.49 -45.62
N CYS A 176 12.01 12.04 -46.50
CA CYS A 176 11.95 12.54 -47.86
C CYS A 176 11.72 14.06 -47.91
N ALA A 177 10.80 14.60 -47.12
CA ALA A 177 10.57 16.03 -47.03
C ALA A 177 11.79 16.79 -46.49
N ALA A 178 12.42 16.28 -45.44
CA ALA A 178 13.63 16.88 -44.85
C ALA A 178 14.82 16.87 -45.82
N ILE A 179 15.06 15.75 -46.51
CA ILE A 179 16.14 15.62 -47.53
C ILE A 179 15.90 16.60 -48.69
N TYR A 180 14.67 16.64 -49.20
CA TYR A 180 14.27 17.60 -50.26
C TYR A 180 14.50 19.04 -49.84
N ALA A 181 14.03 19.41 -48.64
CA ALA A 181 14.21 20.75 -48.10
C ALA A 181 15.69 21.12 -47.96
N ARG A 182 16.54 20.18 -47.54
CA ARG A 182 18.00 20.39 -47.44
C ARG A 182 18.66 20.51 -48.82
N LYS A 183 18.43 19.50 -49.70
CA LYS A 183 19.18 19.37 -50.94
C LYS A 183 18.64 20.22 -52.08
N GLU A 184 17.34 20.27 -52.27
CA GLU A 184 16.73 20.95 -53.41
C GLU A 184 16.34 22.42 -53.08
N MET A 185 15.92 22.67 -51.80
CA MET A 185 15.55 24.03 -51.44
C MET A 185 16.68 24.79 -50.73
N GLY A 186 17.78 24.11 -50.34
CA GLY A 186 18.94 24.76 -49.72
C GLY A 186 18.67 25.27 -48.31
N ILE A 187 17.69 24.73 -47.60
CA ILE A 187 17.32 25.17 -46.25
C ILE A 187 18.35 24.60 -45.26
N THR A 188 18.98 25.49 -44.47
CA THR A 188 20.02 25.13 -43.48
C THR A 188 19.50 25.17 -42.05
N ASP A 189 18.22 25.59 -41.81
CA ASP A 189 17.61 25.70 -40.49
C ASP A 189 17.56 24.34 -39.78
N LYS A 190 17.48 24.35 -38.44
CA LYS A 190 17.05 23.16 -37.73
C LYS A 190 15.60 22.81 -38.11
N PHE A 191 15.29 21.54 -38.30
CA PHE A 191 13.92 21.11 -38.55
C PHE A 191 13.26 20.55 -37.28
N ALA A 192 12.05 21.06 -37.00
CA ALA A 192 11.13 20.46 -36.03
C ALA A 192 9.98 19.75 -36.79
N PHE A 193 9.60 18.56 -36.36
CA PHE A 193 8.48 17.83 -36.93
C PHE A 193 7.28 17.84 -36.00
N ILE A 194 6.19 18.52 -36.42
CA ILE A 194 4.88 18.43 -35.75
C ILE A 194 4.25 17.09 -36.08
N SER A 195 4.17 16.21 -35.08
CA SER A 195 4.00 14.77 -35.26
C SER A 195 2.80 14.20 -34.49
N PRO A 196 2.01 13.28 -35.08
CA PRO A 196 1.00 12.52 -34.38
C PRO A 196 1.58 11.32 -33.61
N CYS A 197 2.92 11.13 -33.57
CA CYS A 197 3.52 9.84 -33.23
C CYS A 197 4.77 9.99 -32.37
N ILE A 198 4.76 9.31 -31.20
CA ILE A 198 5.92 9.26 -30.31
C ILE A 198 7.09 8.50 -30.95
N ALA A 199 6.78 7.40 -31.69
CA ALA A 199 7.79 6.54 -32.32
C ALA A 199 8.61 7.27 -33.42
N LYS A 200 8.17 8.42 -33.92
CA LYS A 200 8.95 9.21 -34.88
C LYS A 200 10.31 9.66 -34.30
N LYS A 201 10.42 9.79 -32.99
CA LYS A 201 11.69 10.03 -32.32
C LYS A 201 12.72 8.93 -32.57
N LEU A 202 12.29 7.64 -32.68
CA LEU A 202 13.19 6.52 -33.03
C LEU A 202 13.77 6.68 -34.45
N GLU A 203 12.99 7.23 -35.39
CA GLU A 203 13.45 7.45 -36.74
C GLU A 203 14.37 8.68 -36.85
N ILE A 204 14.07 9.74 -36.11
CA ILE A 204 14.85 10.97 -36.09
C ILE A 204 16.22 10.71 -35.47
N ASP A 205 16.29 9.95 -34.38
CA ASP A 205 17.51 9.63 -33.65
C ASP A 205 18.26 8.44 -34.28
N ASP A 206 17.75 7.82 -35.38
CA ASP A 206 18.47 6.77 -36.05
C ASP A 206 19.77 7.34 -36.65
N PRO A 207 20.96 6.67 -36.44
CA PRO A 207 22.25 7.14 -36.93
C PRO A 207 22.29 7.49 -38.42
N VAL A 208 21.45 6.82 -39.21
CA VAL A 208 21.34 7.08 -40.67
C VAL A 208 20.63 8.41 -40.97
N ASN A 209 19.82 8.92 -40.04
CA ASN A 209 18.98 10.09 -40.20
C ASN A 209 19.43 11.31 -39.35
N ILE A 210 20.45 11.15 -38.54
CA ILE A 210 20.97 12.24 -37.68
C ILE A 210 21.30 13.47 -38.52
N GLY A 211 20.80 14.62 -38.06
CA GLY A 211 21.04 15.94 -38.65
C GLY A 211 20.02 16.37 -39.73
N PHE A 212 19.13 15.48 -40.19
CA PHE A 212 18.04 15.91 -41.05
C PHE A 212 16.91 16.59 -40.26
N VAL A 213 16.45 16.00 -39.18
CA VAL A 213 15.39 16.53 -38.29
C VAL A 213 15.95 16.57 -36.87
N HIS A 214 15.60 17.61 -36.08
CA HIS A 214 16.18 17.84 -34.76
C HIS A 214 15.18 17.62 -33.64
N TYR A 215 13.90 17.93 -33.86
CA TYR A 215 12.88 17.89 -32.84
C TYR A 215 11.66 17.08 -33.32
N ASN A 216 11.18 16.18 -32.46
CA ASN A 216 9.87 15.54 -32.57
C ASN A 216 8.89 16.27 -31.64
N VAL A 217 8.08 17.15 -32.16
CA VAL A 217 7.08 17.94 -31.44
C VAL A 217 5.74 17.25 -31.57
N THR A 218 5.25 16.60 -30.52
CA THR A 218 4.02 15.82 -30.60
C THR A 218 2.77 16.70 -30.53
N PHE A 219 1.68 16.26 -31.16
CA PHE A 219 0.43 17.04 -31.22
C PHE A 219 -0.08 17.40 -29.83
N GLU A 220 -0.14 16.44 -28.93
CA GLU A 220 -0.67 16.64 -27.58
C GLU A 220 0.16 17.66 -26.79
N HIS A 221 1.48 17.49 -26.74
CA HIS A 221 2.36 18.43 -26.02
C HIS A 221 2.40 19.80 -26.69
N LEU A 222 2.36 19.86 -28.03
CA LEU A 222 2.25 21.12 -28.74
C LEU A 222 0.97 21.86 -28.37
N MET A 223 -0.18 21.18 -28.43
CA MET A 223 -1.48 21.80 -28.14
C MET A 223 -1.58 22.23 -26.67
N GLN A 224 -0.99 21.45 -25.77
CA GLN A 224 -0.86 21.83 -24.37
C GLN A 224 -0.02 23.11 -24.23
N TYR A 225 1.16 23.16 -24.84
CA TYR A 225 2.06 24.31 -24.78
C TYR A 225 1.41 25.55 -25.41
N VAL A 226 0.76 25.40 -26.56
CA VAL A 226 0.00 26.47 -27.23
C VAL A 226 -1.07 27.06 -26.32
N LYS A 227 -1.81 26.22 -25.62
CA LYS A 227 -2.86 26.63 -24.67
C LYS A 227 -2.29 27.32 -23.44
N GLU A 228 -1.27 26.77 -22.85
CA GLU A 228 -0.64 27.30 -21.63
C GLU A 228 0.00 28.68 -21.86
N HIS A 229 0.60 28.89 -23.04
CA HIS A 229 1.29 30.13 -23.39
C HIS A 229 0.47 31.06 -24.31
N ASN A 230 -0.82 30.74 -24.57
CA ASN A 230 -1.71 31.53 -25.42
C ASN A 230 -1.10 31.85 -26.78
N ILE A 231 -0.49 30.86 -27.44
CA ILE A 231 0.15 31.04 -28.75
C ILE A 231 -0.95 31.14 -29.82
N ASP A 232 -1.07 32.32 -30.42
CA ASP A 232 -2.07 32.60 -31.43
C ASP A 232 -1.57 33.68 -32.42
N GLY A 233 -2.03 33.58 -33.68
CA GLY A 233 -1.63 34.53 -34.68
C GLY A 233 -2.63 34.67 -35.83
N GLU A 234 -2.35 35.59 -36.75
CA GLU A 234 -3.09 35.68 -38.03
C GLU A 234 -2.91 34.35 -38.78
N PRO A 235 -4.01 33.78 -39.31
CA PRO A 235 -3.95 32.48 -39.96
C PRO A 235 -3.02 32.53 -41.19
N ILE A 236 -2.11 31.57 -41.28
CA ILE A 236 -1.24 31.36 -42.44
C ILE A 236 -1.38 29.96 -42.98
N GLU A 237 -1.02 29.76 -44.23
CA GLU A 237 -0.98 28.45 -44.87
C GLU A 237 0.44 27.86 -44.83
N ASP A 238 0.54 26.55 -44.95
CA ASP A 238 1.79 25.83 -45.11
C ASP A 238 2.28 25.84 -46.56
N GLU A 239 3.56 25.57 -46.69
CA GLU A 239 4.24 25.51 -47.97
C GLU A 239 4.23 24.08 -48.54
N ILE A 240 4.24 23.93 -49.84
CA ILE A 240 4.46 22.70 -50.60
C ILE A 240 3.44 21.62 -50.31
N GLN A 241 2.30 21.69 -50.88
CA GLN A 241 1.31 20.61 -50.93
C GLN A 241 1.22 20.09 -52.38
N TYR A 242 1.61 18.81 -52.59
CA TYR A 242 1.54 18.23 -53.93
C TYR A 242 0.29 17.39 -54.15
N GLY A 243 0.31 16.08 -53.76
CA GLY A 243 -0.68 15.14 -54.20
C GLY A 243 -1.34 14.32 -53.11
N LEU A 244 -1.62 13.05 -53.44
CA LEU A 244 -2.31 12.13 -52.54
C LEU A 244 -1.50 11.73 -51.30
N GLY A 245 -0.25 12.14 -51.20
CA GLY A 245 0.56 12.01 -49.97
C GLY A 245 -0.12 12.57 -48.73
N ALA A 246 -1.01 13.54 -48.86
CA ALA A 246 -1.84 14.03 -47.77
C ALA A 246 -2.73 12.94 -47.13
N TYR A 247 -3.07 11.86 -47.87
CA TYR A 247 -3.93 10.76 -47.42
C TYR A 247 -3.16 9.60 -46.78
N TYR A 248 -1.82 9.60 -46.77
CA TYR A 248 -0.99 8.61 -46.10
C TYR A 248 -1.32 8.36 -44.62
N PRO A 249 -1.80 9.34 -43.85
CA PRO A 249 -2.11 9.10 -42.43
C PRO A 249 -3.27 8.12 -42.18
N THR A 250 -3.98 7.65 -43.19
CA THR A 250 -5.09 6.68 -43.05
C THR A 250 -4.63 5.26 -43.32
N PRO A 251 -5.31 4.21 -42.75
CA PRO A 251 -5.11 2.83 -43.18
C PRO A 251 -5.37 2.69 -44.69
N GLY A 252 -4.43 2.04 -45.39
CA GLY A 252 -4.52 1.91 -46.83
C GLY A 252 -4.24 3.21 -47.65
N GLY A 253 -3.82 4.27 -46.97
CA GLY A 253 -3.49 5.53 -47.64
C GLY A 253 -2.30 5.38 -48.57
N LEU A 254 -1.27 4.66 -48.19
CA LEU A 254 -0.15 4.28 -49.05
C LEU A 254 -0.62 3.36 -50.21
N MET A 255 -1.42 2.34 -49.88
CA MET A 255 -2.00 1.43 -50.88
C MET A 255 -2.75 2.21 -51.97
N GLU A 256 -3.56 3.20 -51.59
CA GLU A 256 -4.29 4.04 -52.56
C GLU A 256 -3.33 4.85 -53.42
N ASN A 257 -2.28 5.45 -52.82
CA ASN A 257 -1.28 6.21 -53.60
C ASN A 257 -0.57 5.34 -54.63
N VAL A 258 -0.17 4.12 -54.26
CA VAL A 258 0.51 3.20 -55.15
C VAL A 258 -0.45 2.71 -56.25
N ARG A 259 -1.67 2.28 -55.90
CA ARG A 259 -2.70 1.86 -56.90
C ARG A 259 -3.05 2.97 -57.87
N TRP A 260 -3.12 4.21 -57.44
CA TRP A 260 -3.37 5.36 -58.25
C TRP A 260 -2.37 5.50 -59.41
N LEU A 261 -1.12 5.11 -59.18
CA LEU A 261 -0.02 5.26 -60.11
C LEU A 261 0.37 3.98 -60.85
N VAL A 262 0.03 2.79 -60.33
CA VAL A 262 0.39 1.48 -60.87
C VAL A 262 -0.83 0.75 -61.46
N GLY A 263 -2.01 1.05 -60.98
CA GLY A 263 -3.28 0.41 -61.37
C GLY A 263 -3.83 -0.50 -60.26
N GLU A 264 -5.09 -0.86 -60.38
CA GLU A 264 -5.85 -1.70 -59.43
C GLU A 264 -5.36 -3.14 -59.38
N GLU A 265 -4.62 -3.61 -60.36
CA GLU A 265 -4.07 -4.97 -60.45
C GLU A 265 -2.89 -5.18 -59.50
N ALA A 266 -2.40 -4.14 -58.84
CA ALA A 266 -1.41 -4.24 -57.80
C ALA A 266 -2.04 -4.84 -56.52
N PHE A 267 -1.81 -6.14 -56.28
CA PHE A 267 -2.27 -6.81 -55.05
C PHE A 267 -1.46 -6.32 -53.85
N ILE A 268 -1.98 -5.29 -53.16
CA ILE A 268 -1.34 -4.73 -51.96
C ILE A 268 -2.09 -5.25 -50.74
N ARG A 269 -1.34 -5.80 -49.79
CA ARG A 269 -1.88 -6.21 -48.48
C ARG A 269 -1.81 -5.02 -47.53
N GLU A 270 -2.98 -4.49 -47.17
CA GLU A 270 -3.09 -3.52 -46.08
C GLU A 270 -3.26 -4.25 -44.76
N ILE A 271 -2.49 -3.85 -43.75
CA ILE A 271 -2.64 -4.33 -42.40
C ILE A 271 -2.26 -3.25 -41.38
N SER A 272 -3.22 -2.94 -40.50
CA SER A 272 -3.07 -1.92 -39.44
C SER A 272 -3.60 -2.43 -38.13
N GLY A 273 -3.13 -1.79 -37.01
CA GLY A 273 -3.46 -2.13 -35.66
C GLY A 273 -2.37 -2.97 -34.96
N GLU A 274 -1.94 -2.53 -33.79
CA GLU A 274 -0.78 -3.08 -33.05
C GLU A 274 -0.90 -4.59 -32.77
N LYS A 275 -2.11 -5.10 -32.53
CA LYS A 275 -2.32 -6.55 -32.28
C LYS A 275 -2.38 -7.36 -33.57
N ARG A 276 -2.97 -6.79 -34.63
CA ARG A 276 -3.17 -7.49 -35.91
C ARG A 276 -1.89 -7.54 -36.71
N MET A 277 -1.20 -6.40 -36.82
CA MET A 277 -0.03 -6.23 -37.64
C MET A 277 1.15 -7.08 -37.12
N TYR A 278 1.49 -7.01 -35.82
CA TYR A 278 2.59 -7.78 -35.26
C TYR A 278 2.34 -9.29 -35.32
N ARG A 279 1.12 -9.76 -35.00
CA ARG A 279 0.74 -11.16 -35.17
C ARG A 279 0.80 -11.63 -36.62
N TYR A 280 0.51 -10.73 -37.57
CA TYR A 280 0.64 -11.04 -38.97
C TYR A 280 2.11 -11.26 -39.36
N LEU A 281 3.02 -10.39 -38.93
CA LEU A 281 4.45 -10.53 -39.15
C LEU A 281 4.98 -11.82 -38.50
N ASP A 282 4.67 -12.09 -37.22
CA ASP A 282 5.08 -13.32 -36.54
C ASP A 282 4.70 -14.59 -37.32
N LYS A 283 3.44 -14.64 -37.81
CA LYS A 283 2.93 -15.82 -38.50
C LYS A 283 3.46 -16.00 -39.92
N ASN A 284 3.81 -14.90 -40.56
CA ASN A 284 4.18 -14.90 -42.00
C ASN A 284 5.66 -14.56 -42.23
N ALA A 285 6.47 -14.39 -41.15
CA ALA A 285 7.85 -13.98 -41.24
C ALA A 285 8.64 -14.84 -42.24
N LYS A 286 8.54 -16.16 -42.14
CA LYS A 286 9.21 -17.10 -43.03
C LYS A 286 8.74 -16.94 -44.47
N LEU A 287 7.45 -16.92 -44.74
CA LEU A 287 6.86 -16.78 -46.08
C LEU A 287 7.28 -15.46 -46.75
N ILE A 288 7.31 -14.36 -45.94
CA ILE A 288 7.74 -13.05 -46.42
C ILE A 288 9.25 -13.06 -46.72
N ALA A 289 10.08 -13.59 -45.81
CA ALA A 289 11.53 -13.67 -45.99
C ALA A 289 11.93 -14.46 -47.22
N GLU A 290 11.27 -15.59 -47.48
CA GLU A 290 11.50 -16.46 -48.63
C GLU A 290 10.96 -15.85 -49.94
N GLY A 291 10.14 -14.79 -49.87
CA GLY A 291 9.60 -14.11 -51.06
C GLY A 291 8.41 -14.81 -51.71
N GLU A 292 7.77 -15.72 -50.98
CA GLU A 292 6.65 -16.55 -51.46
C GLU A 292 5.29 -15.85 -51.29
N THR A 293 5.25 -14.55 -50.91
CA THR A 293 4.00 -13.80 -50.78
C THR A 293 3.47 -13.39 -52.17
N PRO A 294 2.15 -13.49 -52.41
CA PRO A 294 1.55 -13.08 -53.69
C PRO A 294 1.42 -11.55 -53.86
N PHE A 295 1.78 -10.81 -52.80
CA PHE A 295 1.54 -9.38 -52.77
C PHE A 295 2.62 -8.59 -53.49
N PHE A 296 2.16 -7.52 -54.15
CA PHE A 296 3.05 -6.52 -54.74
C PHE A 296 3.84 -5.81 -53.64
N MET A 297 3.13 -5.44 -52.53
CA MET A 297 3.71 -4.92 -51.31
C MET A 297 2.77 -5.14 -50.13
N ILE A 298 3.31 -4.98 -48.93
CA ILE A 298 2.58 -5.02 -47.67
C ILE A 298 2.58 -3.60 -47.10
N ASP A 299 1.38 -2.97 -47.02
CA ASP A 299 1.18 -1.67 -46.38
C ASP A 299 0.89 -1.89 -44.89
N ALA A 300 1.88 -1.61 -44.05
CA ALA A 300 1.89 -1.95 -42.63
C ALA A 300 1.90 -0.70 -41.75
N LEU A 301 0.87 -0.58 -40.91
CA LEU A 301 0.76 0.50 -39.92
C LEU A 301 0.51 -0.05 -38.54
N ASN A 302 1.13 0.59 -37.53
CA ASN A 302 0.93 0.25 -36.12
C ASN A 302 -0.45 0.65 -35.60
N CYS A 303 -0.88 1.88 -35.89
CA CYS A 303 -2.15 2.43 -35.39
C CYS A 303 -3.36 1.93 -36.18
N GLU A 304 -4.40 1.43 -35.52
CA GLU A 304 -5.57 0.81 -36.16
C GLU A 304 -6.31 1.78 -37.09
N LYS A 305 -6.51 3.03 -36.66
CA LYS A 305 -7.14 4.10 -37.49
C LYS A 305 -6.11 4.95 -38.28
N GLY A 306 -4.84 4.50 -38.32
CA GLY A 306 -3.76 5.25 -38.99
C GLY A 306 -3.20 6.38 -38.12
N CYS A 307 -2.33 7.21 -38.72
CA CYS A 307 -1.64 8.29 -38.02
C CYS A 307 -2.56 9.46 -37.60
N ILE A 308 -3.78 9.55 -38.13
CA ILE A 308 -4.78 10.53 -37.65
C ILE A 308 -5.22 10.27 -36.22
N CYS A 309 -5.08 9.02 -35.78
CA CYS A 309 -5.26 8.58 -34.40
C CYS A 309 -3.94 7.98 -33.89
N GLY A 310 -2.83 8.68 -34.10
CA GLY A 310 -1.50 8.24 -33.74
C GLY A 310 -1.30 8.29 -32.24
N THR A 311 -0.18 7.72 -31.76
CA THR A 311 0.13 7.54 -30.33
C THR A 311 0.31 8.83 -29.53
N ALA A 312 0.29 9.98 -30.15
CA ALA A 312 0.38 11.31 -29.55
C ALA A 312 -0.75 12.25 -30.03
N VAL A 313 -1.91 11.68 -30.33
CA VAL A 313 -3.15 12.40 -30.64
C VAL A 313 -4.10 12.24 -29.47
N ASP A 314 -4.71 13.33 -29.01
CA ASP A 314 -5.70 13.34 -27.94
C ASP A 314 -6.79 12.27 -28.16
N LEU A 315 -7.06 11.47 -27.14
CA LEU A 315 -8.05 10.37 -27.19
C LEU A 315 -9.46 10.86 -27.54
N ALA A 316 -9.86 12.06 -27.14
CA ALA A 316 -11.15 12.63 -27.48
C ALA A 316 -11.25 12.92 -29.00
N MET A 317 -10.16 13.36 -29.63
CA MET A 317 -10.08 13.55 -31.08
C MET A 317 -10.03 12.20 -31.80
N ALA A 318 -9.23 11.28 -31.33
CA ALA A 318 -9.06 9.94 -31.91
C ALA A 318 -10.35 9.08 -31.86
N SER A 319 -11.27 9.37 -30.94
CA SER A 319 -12.56 8.66 -30.81
C SER A 319 -13.57 9.01 -31.89
N THR A 320 -13.38 10.11 -32.61
CA THR A 320 -14.31 10.61 -33.64
C THR A 320 -13.81 10.35 -35.07
N ASP A 321 -14.72 10.34 -36.05
CA ASP A 321 -14.37 10.26 -37.51
C ASP A 321 -14.10 11.63 -38.13
N LYS A 322 -14.08 12.71 -37.33
CA LYS A 322 -13.95 14.09 -37.83
C LYS A 322 -12.65 14.30 -38.62
N ALA A 323 -11.51 13.81 -38.10
CA ALA A 323 -10.23 13.91 -38.78
C ALA A 323 -10.20 13.11 -40.11
N LEU A 324 -10.78 11.90 -40.10
CA LEU A 324 -10.91 11.10 -41.32
C LEU A 324 -11.75 11.84 -42.38
N TYR A 325 -12.88 12.41 -41.99
CA TYR A 325 -13.74 13.18 -42.89
C TYR A 325 -13.01 14.39 -43.49
N ASN A 326 -12.21 15.09 -42.72
CA ASN A 326 -11.39 16.20 -43.19
C ASN A 326 -10.32 15.73 -44.20
N LEU A 327 -9.65 14.61 -43.96
CA LEU A 327 -8.71 14.04 -44.94
C LEU A 327 -9.38 13.57 -46.22
N LEU A 328 -10.60 13.00 -46.14
CA LEU A 328 -11.38 12.65 -47.35
C LEU A 328 -11.71 13.88 -48.19
N LYS A 329 -12.03 15.02 -47.57
CA LYS A 329 -12.22 16.30 -48.32
C LYS A 329 -10.94 16.75 -49.02
N ILE A 330 -9.79 16.66 -48.31
CA ILE A 330 -8.47 16.99 -48.87
C ILE A 330 -8.17 16.06 -50.06
N ARG A 331 -8.39 14.76 -49.93
CA ARG A 331 -8.21 13.76 -50.98
C ARG A 331 -9.02 14.06 -52.21
N GLU A 332 -10.31 14.39 -52.06
CA GLU A 332 -11.18 14.72 -53.18
C GLU A 332 -10.76 16.02 -53.86
N SER A 333 -10.34 17.02 -53.10
CA SER A 333 -9.79 18.27 -53.61
C SER A 333 -8.55 18.04 -54.49
N VAL A 334 -7.63 17.16 -54.02
CA VAL A 334 -6.41 16.81 -54.80
C VAL A 334 -6.75 16.11 -56.08
N LYS A 335 -7.64 15.10 -56.06
CA LYS A 335 -8.05 14.34 -57.26
C LYS A 335 -8.81 15.17 -58.29
N ASN A 336 -9.45 16.25 -57.88
CA ASN A 336 -10.22 17.17 -58.73
C ASN A 336 -9.40 18.38 -59.22
N ASN A 337 -8.14 18.51 -58.73
CA ASN A 337 -7.28 19.63 -59.11
C ASN A 337 -6.65 19.39 -60.50
N GLU A 338 -7.12 20.14 -61.52
CA GLU A 338 -6.65 20.02 -62.90
C GLU A 338 -5.21 20.51 -63.11
N LYS A 339 -4.66 21.28 -62.22
CA LYS A 339 -3.28 21.81 -62.27
C LYS A 339 -2.20 20.79 -62.05
N ASN A 340 -2.53 19.68 -61.31
CA ASN A 340 -1.57 18.64 -60.97
C ASN A 340 -1.79 17.36 -61.79
N ASN A 341 -1.06 17.22 -62.89
CA ASN A 341 -1.24 16.12 -63.84
C ASN A 341 -1.02 14.73 -63.22
N ALA A 342 -0.12 14.53 -62.26
CA ALA A 342 0.13 13.24 -61.65
C ALA A 342 -1.05 12.72 -60.83
N TRP A 343 -1.95 13.57 -60.41
CA TRP A 343 -3.09 13.25 -59.52
C TRP A 343 -4.45 13.39 -60.19
N SER A 344 -4.49 13.71 -61.48
CA SER A 344 -5.73 13.90 -62.24
C SER A 344 -6.46 12.58 -62.47
N ARG A 345 -7.80 12.57 -62.28
CA ARG A 345 -8.67 11.45 -62.62
C ARG A 345 -8.76 11.17 -64.13
N LYS A 346 -8.43 12.17 -64.98
CA LYS A 346 -8.53 12.08 -66.43
C LYS A 346 -7.38 11.26 -67.03
N LEU A 347 -6.32 10.99 -66.32
CA LEU A 347 -5.14 10.26 -66.84
C LEU A 347 -5.20 8.78 -66.44
N SER A 348 -4.59 7.92 -67.27
CA SER A 348 -4.33 6.53 -66.93
C SER A 348 -3.26 6.41 -65.85
N PRO A 349 -3.16 5.26 -65.14
CA PRO A 349 -2.08 5.03 -64.17
C PRO A 349 -0.67 5.27 -64.74
N GLU A 350 -0.41 4.84 -65.94
CA GLU A 350 0.85 5.02 -66.68
C GLU A 350 1.17 6.47 -66.92
N GLU A 351 0.16 7.24 -67.42
CA GLU A 351 0.28 8.69 -67.64
C GLU A 351 0.54 9.45 -66.34
N ARG A 352 -0.17 9.08 -65.24
CA ARG A 352 0.04 9.67 -63.93
C ARG A 352 1.48 9.41 -63.43
N LEU A 353 1.97 8.17 -63.59
CA LEU A 353 3.33 7.82 -63.20
C LEU A 353 4.37 8.54 -64.03
N ALA A 354 4.13 8.70 -65.35
CA ALA A 354 5.00 9.49 -66.24
C ALA A 354 5.06 10.94 -65.76
N ALA A 355 3.89 11.52 -65.43
CA ALA A 355 3.78 12.89 -64.89
C ALA A 355 4.54 13.05 -63.54
N LEU A 356 4.40 12.06 -62.60
CA LEU A 356 5.12 12.05 -61.33
C LEU A 356 6.64 11.97 -61.55
N ASN A 357 7.11 11.09 -62.46
CA ASN A 357 8.53 10.98 -62.81
C ASN A 357 9.06 12.28 -63.44
N LYS A 358 8.25 12.95 -64.21
CA LYS A 358 8.61 14.26 -64.81
C LYS A 358 8.73 15.33 -63.70
N GLN A 359 7.81 15.34 -62.72
CA GLN A 359 7.81 16.26 -61.59
C GLN A 359 9.07 16.10 -60.73
N PHE A 360 9.51 14.84 -60.52
CA PHE A 360 10.69 14.51 -59.72
C PHE A 360 11.92 14.15 -60.56
N ALA A 361 11.99 14.59 -61.84
CA ALA A 361 13.10 14.28 -62.76
C ALA A 361 14.49 14.76 -62.23
N GLY A 362 14.51 15.79 -61.41
CA GLY A 362 15.71 16.32 -60.77
C GLY A 362 16.20 15.50 -59.59
N LEU A 363 15.38 14.62 -59.01
CA LEU A 363 15.74 13.85 -57.85
C LEU A 363 16.53 12.59 -58.19
N ARG A 364 17.53 12.31 -57.38
CA ARG A 364 18.28 11.04 -57.45
C ARG A 364 17.71 10.04 -56.44
N LEU A 365 17.23 8.88 -56.91
CA LEU A 365 16.66 7.85 -56.06
C LEU A 365 17.59 7.48 -54.89
N ASP A 366 18.90 7.36 -55.15
CA ASP A 366 19.91 6.95 -54.18
C ASP A 366 20.01 7.92 -52.97
N ASP A 367 19.62 9.19 -53.13
CA ASP A 367 19.58 10.18 -52.04
C ASP A 367 18.43 9.95 -51.05
N TYR A 368 17.43 9.19 -51.46
CA TYR A 368 16.21 8.87 -50.68
C TYR A 368 16.17 7.41 -50.23
N LEU A 369 17.31 6.69 -50.33
CA LEU A 369 17.42 5.34 -49.81
C LEU A 369 17.95 5.35 -48.39
N ARG A 370 17.53 4.35 -47.56
CA ARG A 370 17.99 4.11 -46.21
C ARG A 370 18.45 2.68 -46.01
N ARG A 371 19.21 2.46 -44.96
CA ARG A 371 19.61 1.12 -44.46
C ARG A 371 18.96 0.89 -43.12
N TYR A 372 18.74 -0.40 -42.80
CA TYR A 372 18.18 -0.85 -41.53
C TYR A 372 19.26 -1.58 -40.73
N THR A 373 19.10 -1.61 -39.42
CA THR A 373 20.08 -2.19 -38.49
C THR A 373 19.47 -3.36 -37.76
N ASP A 374 20.14 -4.50 -37.75
CA ASP A 374 19.76 -5.62 -36.88
C ASP A 374 20.04 -5.24 -35.43
N ARG A 375 19.00 -5.18 -34.62
CA ARG A 375 18.99 -4.84 -33.18
C ARG A 375 18.52 -6.01 -32.33
N SER A 376 18.35 -7.20 -32.93
CA SER A 376 17.75 -8.38 -32.27
C SER A 376 18.56 -8.88 -31.08
N ALA A 377 19.88 -8.69 -31.09
CA ALA A 377 20.75 -9.07 -29.99
C ALA A 377 20.34 -8.46 -28.62
N ASN A 378 19.67 -7.28 -28.62
CA ASN A 378 19.15 -6.65 -27.42
C ASN A 378 17.83 -7.25 -26.90
N CYS A 379 17.19 -8.08 -27.73
CA CYS A 379 15.85 -8.59 -27.50
C CYS A 379 15.79 -10.11 -27.29
N LEU A 380 16.94 -10.76 -27.12
CA LEU A 380 17.01 -12.19 -26.89
C LEU A 380 16.20 -12.58 -25.64
N VAL A 381 15.40 -13.62 -25.78
CA VAL A 381 14.65 -14.26 -24.71
C VAL A 381 15.16 -15.68 -24.54
N LEU A 382 15.70 -15.99 -23.37
CA LEU A 382 16.22 -17.31 -23.08
C LEU A 382 15.07 -18.31 -22.87
N GLU A 383 15.19 -19.48 -23.46
CA GLU A 383 14.28 -20.60 -23.21
C GLU A 383 14.78 -21.36 -21.99
N PRO A 384 14.00 -21.39 -20.87
CA PRO A 384 14.38 -22.17 -19.69
C PRO A 384 14.28 -23.68 -19.95
N LEU A 385 15.22 -24.43 -19.39
CA LEU A 385 15.11 -25.88 -19.32
C LEU A 385 13.95 -26.32 -18.43
N GLU A 386 13.44 -27.53 -18.60
CA GLU A 386 12.33 -28.03 -17.75
C GLU A 386 12.70 -28.03 -16.25
N ALA A 387 13.97 -28.30 -15.91
CA ALA A 387 14.44 -28.21 -14.53
C ALA A 387 14.40 -26.78 -13.95
N ASP A 388 14.62 -25.76 -14.78
CA ASP A 388 14.53 -24.36 -14.34
C ASP A 388 13.08 -23.92 -14.22
N LEU A 389 12.21 -24.36 -15.14
CA LEU A 389 10.77 -24.16 -15.03
C LEU A 389 10.22 -24.78 -13.74
N GLU A 390 10.68 -25.99 -13.39
CA GLU A 390 10.29 -26.70 -12.16
C GLU A 390 10.64 -25.87 -10.91
N LYS A 391 11.87 -25.36 -10.82
CA LYS A 391 12.30 -24.50 -9.70
C LYS A 391 11.43 -23.25 -9.59
N ILE A 392 11.10 -22.64 -10.73
CA ILE A 392 10.26 -21.43 -10.75
C ILE A 392 8.83 -21.76 -10.32
N PHE A 393 8.24 -22.86 -10.81
CA PHE A 393 6.90 -23.27 -10.37
C PHE A 393 6.86 -23.56 -8.87
N ILE A 394 7.89 -24.21 -8.31
CA ILE A 394 8.03 -24.42 -6.87
C ILE A 394 8.09 -23.06 -6.15
N SER A 395 8.89 -22.12 -6.63
CA SER A 395 8.96 -20.76 -6.04
C SER A 395 7.64 -20.01 -6.10
N MET A 396 6.78 -20.32 -7.09
CA MET A 396 5.41 -19.79 -7.22
C MET A 396 4.38 -20.61 -6.43
N ARG A 397 4.81 -21.58 -5.61
CA ARG A 397 3.94 -22.52 -4.86
C ARG A 397 3.01 -23.36 -5.75
N LYS A 398 3.40 -23.61 -7.00
CA LYS A 398 2.66 -24.41 -7.99
C LYS A 398 3.22 -25.84 -8.06
N TYR A 399 2.88 -26.65 -7.05
CA TYR A 399 3.42 -28.01 -6.90
C TYR A 399 2.72 -29.05 -7.78
N THR A 400 1.46 -28.82 -8.18
CA THR A 400 0.67 -29.77 -8.98
C THR A 400 0.52 -29.30 -10.42
N GLU A 401 0.31 -30.23 -11.34
CA GLU A 401 0.06 -29.93 -12.75
C GLU A 401 -1.19 -29.06 -12.95
N ALA A 402 -2.24 -29.29 -12.16
CA ALA A 402 -3.44 -28.46 -12.16
C ALA A 402 -3.14 -27.00 -11.79
N SER A 403 -2.33 -26.76 -10.75
CA SER A 403 -1.92 -25.40 -10.35
C SER A 403 -1.09 -24.69 -11.41
N ARG A 404 -0.29 -25.43 -12.22
CA ARG A 404 0.53 -24.91 -13.32
C ARG A 404 -0.28 -24.55 -14.56
N LYS A 405 -1.53 -25.05 -14.68
CA LYS A 405 -2.44 -24.84 -15.81
C LYS A 405 -3.61 -23.92 -15.52
N ILE A 406 -3.62 -23.18 -14.40
CA ILE A 406 -4.71 -22.26 -14.01
C ILE A 406 -4.88 -21.14 -15.06
N ASN A 407 -3.78 -20.61 -15.61
CA ASN A 407 -3.78 -19.64 -16.69
C ASN A 407 -4.75 -18.47 -16.51
N CYS A 408 -4.81 -17.88 -15.31
CA CYS A 408 -5.75 -16.82 -14.95
C CYS A 408 -5.45 -15.46 -15.60
N SER A 409 -4.26 -15.30 -16.20
CA SER A 409 -3.78 -14.09 -16.90
C SER A 409 -3.66 -12.82 -16.05
N SER A 410 -3.87 -12.85 -14.73
CA SER A 410 -3.77 -11.68 -13.84
C SER A 410 -2.36 -11.06 -13.81
N CYS A 411 -1.33 -11.85 -14.04
CA CYS A 411 0.07 -11.40 -14.14
C CYS A 411 0.43 -10.75 -15.48
N GLY A 412 -0.52 -10.65 -16.41
CA GLY A 412 -0.32 -10.11 -17.75
C GLY A 412 0.11 -11.13 -18.80
N TYR A 413 0.31 -12.40 -18.45
CA TYR A 413 0.66 -13.48 -19.40
C TYR A 413 -0.51 -14.45 -19.58
N ASP A 414 -0.65 -15.01 -20.76
CA ASP A 414 -1.78 -15.89 -21.11
C ASP A 414 -1.67 -17.29 -20.46
N SER A 415 -0.47 -17.68 -20.03
CA SER A 415 -0.26 -18.97 -19.35
C SER A 415 0.75 -18.88 -18.22
N CYS A 416 0.60 -19.79 -17.23
CA CYS A 416 1.56 -19.90 -16.13
C CYS A 416 2.98 -20.26 -16.63
N LYS A 417 3.11 -20.97 -17.75
CA LYS A 417 4.40 -21.28 -18.38
C LYS A 417 5.06 -20.03 -18.95
N GLN A 418 4.29 -19.13 -19.59
CA GLN A 418 4.80 -17.83 -20.05
C GLN A 418 5.25 -16.94 -18.88
N MET A 419 4.48 -16.92 -17.78
CA MET A 419 4.88 -16.22 -16.56
C MET A 419 6.18 -16.79 -15.99
N ALA A 420 6.32 -18.11 -15.91
CA ALA A 420 7.56 -18.75 -15.45
C ALA A 420 8.74 -18.40 -16.35
N LYS A 421 8.57 -18.40 -17.67
CA LYS A 421 9.58 -17.94 -18.63
C LYS A 421 9.93 -16.45 -18.43
N ALA A 422 8.95 -15.61 -18.12
CA ALA A 422 9.18 -14.18 -17.84
C ALA A 422 9.99 -14.00 -16.55
N ILE A 423 9.70 -14.78 -15.51
CA ILE A 423 10.49 -14.77 -14.26
C ILE A 423 11.94 -15.23 -14.53
N TYR A 424 12.12 -16.29 -15.33
CA TYR A 424 13.45 -16.78 -15.71
C TYR A 424 14.31 -15.71 -16.38
N ASN A 425 13.70 -14.90 -17.24
CA ASN A 425 14.34 -13.81 -17.95
C ASN A 425 14.42 -12.48 -17.17
N GLY A 426 13.91 -12.42 -15.94
CA GLY A 426 13.90 -11.21 -15.12
C GLY A 426 12.91 -10.15 -15.57
N PHE A 427 11.86 -10.53 -16.32
CA PHE A 427 10.81 -9.61 -16.79
C PHE A 427 9.65 -9.48 -15.81
N ASN A 428 9.55 -10.40 -14.87
CA ASN A 428 8.53 -10.44 -13.85
C ASN A 428 9.04 -11.20 -12.61
N HIS A 429 8.27 -11.21 -11.53
CA HIS A 429 8.58 -11.89 -10.26
C HIS A 429 7.35 -12.62 -9.71
N ARG A 430 7.56 -13.57 -8.79
CA ARG A 430 6.53 -14.46 -8.26
C ARG A 430 5.38 -13.72 -7.57
N ASP A 431 5.68 -12.59 -6.90
CA ASP A 431 4.69 -11.80 -6.13
C ASP A 431 3.64 -11.14 -7.04
N ASN A 432 3.85 -11.14 -8.35
CA ASN A 432 2.86 -10.72 -9.34
C ASN A 432 1.88 -11.84 -9.73
N CYS A 433 2.01 -13.03 -9.14
CA CYS A 433 1.11 -14.16 -9.37
C CYS A 433 0.01 -14.21 -8.32
N ILE A 434 -1.25 -13.95 -8.70
CA ILE A 434 -2.38 -13.98 -7.79
C ILE A 434 -2.54 -15.32 -7.06
N TYR A 435 -2.17 -16.43 -7.70
CA TYR A 435 -2.18 -17.75 -7.07
C TYR A 435 -1.15 -17.85 -5.95
N TYR A 436 0.06 -17.33 -6.17
CA TYR A 436 1.12 -17.27 -5.16
C TYR A 436 0.68 -16.43 -3.96
N LEU A 437 0.20 -15.20 -4.20
CA LEU A 437 -0.29 -14.31 -3.15
C LEU A 437 -1.46 -14.92 -2.37
N LYS A 438 -2.39 -15.57 -3.08
CA LYS A 438 -3.51 -16.25 -2.42
C LYS A 438 -3.01 -17.33 -1.46
N ARG A 439 -2.05 -18.15 -1.89
CA ARG A 439 -1.46 -19.20 -1.05
C ARG A 439 -0.67 -18.63 0.12
N GLU A 440 0.04 -17.55 -0.08
CA GLU A 440 0.77 -16.85 0.97
C GLU A 440 -0.19 -16.35 2.07
N VAL A 441 -1.29 -15.71 1.67
CA VAL A 441 -2.34 -15.26 2.58
C VAL A 441 -3.06 -16.45 3.27
N GLU A 442 -3.29 -17.56 2.55
CA GLU A 442 -3.89 -18.77 3.15
C GLU A 442 -2.96 -19.37 4.22
N ASP A 443 -1.66 -19.50 3.93
CA ASP A 443 -0.67 -20.02 4.88
C ASP A 443 -0.49 -19.07 6.10
N GLU A 444 -0.46 -17.74 5.85
CA GLU A 444 -0.42 -16.73 6.92
C GLU A 444 -1.69 -16.80 7.78
N LYS A 445 -2.85 -16.98 7.13
CA LYS A 445 -4.12 -17.14 7.85
C LYS A 445 -4.11 -18.40 8.72
N GLU A 446 -3.67 -19.54 8.19
CA GLU A 446 -3.55 -20.77 8.97
C GLU A 446 -2.60 -20.59 10.15
N LEU A 447 -1.47 -19.88 9.95
CA LEU A 447 -0.54 -19.55 11.01
C LEU A 447 -1.18 -18.61 12.03
N LEU A 448 -1.86 -17.56 11.58
CA LEU A 448 -2.60 -16.62 12.44
C LEU A 448 -3.73 -17.32 13.20
N ASP A 449 -4.49 -18.19 12.55
CA ASP A 449 -5.53 -18.98 13.18
C ASP A 449 -4.92 -19.90 14.27
N TYR A 450 -3.74 -20.47 14.00
CA TYR A 450 -3.01 -21.24 15.01
C TYR A 450 -2.50 -20.35 16.15
N GLU A 451 -1.91 -19.19 15.85
CA GLU A 451 -1.45 -18.23 16.86
C GLU A 451 -2.59 -17.60 17.67
N ILE A 452 -3.76 -17.40 17.03
CA ILE A 452 -4.96 -16.94 17.73
C ILE A 452 -5.47 -18.03 18.68
N THR A 453 -5.48 -19.27 18.27
CA THR A 453 -6.06 -20.38 19.02
C THR A 453 -5.10 -20.97 20.04
N HIS A 454 -3.80 -20.93 19.77
CA HIS A 454 -2.78 -21.51 20.64
C HIS A 454 -1.84 -20.44 21.22
N ASP A 455 -1.33 -20.73 22.39
CA ASP A 455 -0.27 -19.93 23.01
C ASP A 455 1.02 -20.07 22.19
N ALA A 456 1.66 -18.96 21.88
CA ALA A 456 2.83 -18.93 20.97
C ALA A 456 4.02 -19.74 21.51
N ASP A 457 4.25 -19.66 22.82
CA ASP A 457 5.39 -20.31 23.49
C ASP A 457 5.07 -21.73 23.91
N LEU A 458 3.90 -21.94 24.52
CA LEU A 458 3.52 -23.20 25.14
C LEU A 458 2.81 -24.15 24.18
N ARG A 459 2.27 -23.66 23.04
CA ARG A 459 1.56 -24.45 22.04
C ARG A 459 0.42 -25.29 22.60
N ILE A 460 -0.37 -24.70 23.51
CA ILE A 460 -1.62 -25.20 24.06
C ILE A 460 -2.73 -24.19 23.80
N TRP A 461 -3.98 -24.56 24.00
CA TRP A 461 -5.11 -23.69 23.75
C TRP A 461 -5.04 -22.41 24.58
N ARG A 462 -5.46 -21.28 23.97
CA ARG A 462 -5.58 -20.00 24.67
C ARG A 462 -6.91 -19.91 25.43
N ARG A 463 -6.95 -19.04 26.46
CA ARG A 463 -8.10 -18.77 27.33
C ARG A 463 -9.42 -18.57 26.59
N HIS A 464 -9.47 -17.79 25.50
CA HIS A 464 -10.71 -17.47 24.81
C HIS A 464 -11.40 -18.70 24.17
N LEU A 465 -10.69 -19.81 24.05
CA LEU A 465 -11.24 -21.09 23.58
C LEU A 465 -11.78 -21.98 24.70
N ALA A 466 -11.60 -21.61 25.96
CA ALA A 466 -12.09 -22.40 27.09
C ALA A 466 -13.60 -22.64 27.02
N VAL A 467 -14.38 -21.58 26.81
CA VAL A 467 -15.85 -21.67 26.69
C VAL A 467 -16.29 -22.43 25.45
N PRO A 468 -15.80 -22.15 24.22
CA PRO A 468 -16.12 -22.91 23.02
C PRO A 468 -15.79 -24.40 23.14
N LEU A 469 -14.62 -24.76 23.69
CA LEU A 469 -14.23 -26.17 23.88
C LEU A 469 -15.10 -26.85 24.92
N LEU A 470 -15.33 -26.22 26.08
CA LEU A 470 -16.19 -26.73 27.12
C LEU A 470 -17.63 -26.92 26.61
N SER A 471 -18.20 -25.93 25.90
CA SER A 471 -19.52 -26.02 25.30
C SER A 471 -19.64 -27.20 24.33
N LYS A 472 -18.58 -27.47 23.56
CA LYS A 472 -18.49 -28.60 22.66
C LYS A 472 -18.50 -29.94 23.43
N LEU A 473 -17.74 -30.02 24.52
CA LEU A 473 -17.67 -31.22 25.35
C LEU A 473 -18.98 -31.47 26.06
N MET A 474 -19.60 -30.46 26.65
CA MET A 474 -20.91 -30.57 27.36
C MET A 474 -22.08 -30.98 26.45
N ARG A 475 -21.99 -30.68 25.13
CA ARG A 475 -23.00 -31.17 24.17
C ARG A 475 -22.86 -32.67 23.90
N ASN A 476 -21.68 -33.22 24.07
CA ASN A 476 -21.38 -34.60 23.75
C ASN A 476 -21.38 -35.52 24.98
N SER A 477 -21.22 -34.96 26.17
CA SER A 477 -21.14 -35.68 27.45
C SER A 477 -21.81 -34.88 28.57
N THR A 478 -22.53 -35.59 29.46
CA THR A 478 -23.10 -35.00 30.71
C THR A 478 -22.07 -34.90 31.82
N ASP A 479 -21.02 -35.68 31.75
CA ASP A 479 -20.01 -35.84 32.80
C ASP A 479 -18.71 -35.18 32.36
N VAL A 480 -18.62 -33.85 32.49
CA VAL A 480 -17.43 -33.07 32.12
C VAL A 480 -16.87 -32.44 33.40
N SER A 481 -15.63 -32.74 33.74
CA SER A 481 -14.98 -32.11 34.87
C SER A 481 -14.02 -31.02 34.43
N ILE A 482 -13.94 -29.95 35.17
CA ILE A 482 -13.06 -28.81 34.93
C ILE A 482 -12.04 -28.74 36.07
N VAL A 483 -10.77 -28.67 35.74
CA VAL A 483 -9.69 -28.52 36.69
C VAL A 483 -8.91 -27.24 36.37
N MET A 484 -8.91 -26.30 37.29
CA MET A 484 -8.08 -25.08 37.21
C MET A 484 -6.87 -25.28 38.14
N ALA A 485 -5.67 -25.01 37.65
CA ALA A 485 -4.43 -25.15 38.38
C ALA A 485 -3.54 -23.93 38.22
N ASP A 486 -3.04 -23.37 39.30
CA ASP A 486 -2.11 -22.24 39.37
C ASP A 486 -0.79 -22.65 40.05
N ILE A 487 0.34 -22.17 39.53
CA ILE A 487 1.66 -22.44 40.09
C ILE A 487 1.89 -21.57 41.32
N ASP A 488 2.00 -22.19 42.47
CA ASP A 488 2.19 -21.48 43.73
C ASP A 488 3.50 -20.68 43.79
N GLY A 489 3.36 -19.35 43.87
CA GLY A 489 4.50 -18.47 44.06
C GLY A 489 5.38 -18.27 42.81
N PHE A 490 4.86 -18.50 41.63
CA PHE A 490 5.60 -18.36 40.38
C PHE A 490 6.22 -16.97 40.20
N ARG A 491 5.58 -15.91 40.73
CA ARG A 491 6.15 -14.55 40.76
C ARG A 491 7.53 -14.52 41.43
N ASN A 492 7.78 -15.35 42.44
CA ASN A 492 9.07 -15.43 43.08
C ASN A 492 10.12 -16.06 42.16
N VAL A 493 9.74 -17.03 41.33
CA VAL A 493 10.65 -17.61 40.32
C VAL A 493 11.07 -16.53 39.33
N ASN A 494 10.09 -15.72 38.85
CA ASN A 494 10.36 -14.58 37.97
C ASN A 494 11.31 -13.56 38.57
N SER A 495 11.09 -13.17 39.84
CA SER A 495 11.87 -12.12 40.52
C SER A 495 13.25 -12.58 40.90
N THR A 496 13.45 -13.86 41.26
CA THR A 496 14.73 -14.37 41.75
C THR A 496 15.62 -14.97 40.68
N SER A 497 15.02 -15.61 39.66
CA SER A 497 15.73 -16.35 38.61
C SER A 497 15.63 -15.70 37.22
N GLY A 498 14.88 -14.62 37.09
CA GLY A 498 14.66 -13.87 35.85
C GLY A 498 13.62 -14.50 34.93
N THR A 499 13.02 -13.66 34.03
CA THR A 499 11.91 -14.02 33.12
C THR A 499 12.28 -15.19 32.18
N GLN A 500 13.49 -15.19 31.64
CA GLN A 500 13.92 -16.29 30.75
C GLN A 500 13.95 -17.65 31.42
N THR A 501 14.33 -17.71 32.71
CA THR A 501 14.31 -18.94 33.50
C THR A 501 12.87 -19.38 33.79
N ALA A 502 12.00 -18.44 34.10
CA ALA A 502 10.59 -18.69 34.34
C ALA A 502 9.87 -19.21 33.08
N ASP A 503 10.14 -18.63 31.90
CA ASP A 503 9.61 -19.11 30.65
C ASP A 503 10.05 -20.55 30.35
N ARG A 504 11.31 -20.88 30.59
CA ARG A 504 11.81 -22.26 30.47
C ARG A 504 11.16 -23.23 31.45
N VAL A 505 10.85 -22.77 32.67
CA VAL A 505 10.11 -23.55 33.65
C VAL A 505 8.70 -23.84 33.15
N LEU A 506 7.99 -22.82 32.63
CA LEU A 506 6.66 -22.98 32.06
C LEU A 506 6.65 -23.96 30.88
N LEU A 507 7.65 -23.88 29.98
CA LEU A 507 7.80 -24.82 28.86
C LEU A 507 7.92 -26.27 29.35
N ILE A 508 8.85 -26.55 30.31
CA ILE A 508 9.06 -27.88 30.81
C ILE A 508 7.80 -28.41 31.51
N LEU A 509 7.16 -27.58 32.30
CA LEU A 509 5.93 -27.93 33.01
C LEU A 509 4.80 -28.20 32.00
N THR A 510 4.62 -27.34 31.02
CA THR A 510 3.58 -27.52 30.00
C THR A 510 3.77 -28.80 29.19
N GLU A 511 5.00 -29.21 28.86
CA GLU A 511 5.24 -30.51 28.21
C GLU A 511 4.87 -31.72 29.08
N ARG A 512 5.08 -31.64 30.41
CA ARG A 512 4.58 -32.67 31.34
C ARG A 512 3.05 -32.69 31.34
N LEU A 513 2.42 -31.51 31.43
CA LEU A 513 0.96 -31.38 31.47
C LEU A 513 0.31 -31.85 30.14
N LYS A 514 0.94 -31.54 28.98
CA LYS A 514 0.50 -32.06 27.66
C LYS A 514 0.53 -33.59 27.62
N THR A 515 1.57 -34.18 28.17
CA THR A 515 1.68 -35.66 28.22
C THR A 515 0.54 -36.26 29.01
N ILE A 516 0.20 -35.68 30.16
CA ILE A 516 -0.92 -36.12 31.02
C ILE A 516 -2.25 -35.88 30.30
N ALA A 517 -2.43 -34.69 29.72
CA ALA A 517 -3.66 -34.34 29.01
C ALA A 517 -3.91 -35.30 27.82
N GLY A 518 -2.86 -35.63 27.05
CA GLY A 518 -2.96 -36.57 25.95
C GLY A 518 -3.28 -37.99 26.40
N GLN A 519 -2.66 -38.50 27.49
CA GLN A 519 -2.93 -39.84 28.05
C GLN A 519 -4.34 -39.97 28.64
N ARG A 520 -4.91 -38.86 29.06
CA ARG A 520 -6.23 -38.79 29.71
C ARG A 520 -7.32 -38.22 28.83
N HIS A 521 -7.02 -37.90 27.58
CA HIS A 521 -7.95 -37.25 26.61
C HIS A 521 -8.54 -35.94 27.15
N MET A 522 -7.73 -35.15 27.90
CA MET A 522 -8.11 -33.83 28.38
C MET A 522 -7.68 -32.74 27.39
N GLU A 523 -8.50 -31.70 27.26
CA GLU A 523 -8.07 -30.47 26.61
C GLU A 523 -7.27 -29.62 27.64
N LEU A 524 -6.10 -29.12 27.24
CA LEU A 524 -5.24 -28.28 28.06
C LEU A 524 -5.18 -26.86 27.51
N ILE A 525 -5.51 -25.92 28.36
CA ILE A 525 -5.67 -24.51 28.01
C ILE A 525 -4.76 -23.68 28.93
N ARG A 526 -4.03 -22.71 28.37
CA ARG A 526 -3.40 -21.64 29.16
C ARG A 526 -4.43 -20.61 29.51
N PHE A 527 -4.84 -20.55 30.81
CA PHE A 527 -5.93 -19.67 31.20
C PHE A 527 -5.45 -18.25 31.51
N ALA A 528 -4.39 -18.10 32.27
CA ALA A 528 -3.68 -16.84 32.49
C ALA A 528 -2.25 -17.13 32.94
N GLY A 529 -1.25 -16.35 32.58
CA GLY A 529 0.11 -16.40 33.08
C GLY A 529 0.65 -17.82 33.40
N ASP A 530 0.54 -18.18 34.67
CA ASP A 530 0.90 -19.45 35.30
C ASP A 530 -0.30 -20.34 35.65
N GLU A 531 -1.50 -20.01 35.12
CA GLU A 531 -2.75 -20.76 35.33
C GLU A 531 -3.08 -21.65 34.14
N PHE A 532 -3.41 -22.89 34.42
CA PHE A 532 -3.75 -23.92 33.47
C PHE A 532 -5.16 -24.45 33.70
N LEU A 533 -5.93 -24.58 32.62
CA LEU A 533 -7.27 -25.17 32.66
C LEU A 533 -7.27 -26.51 31.92
N PHE A 534 -7.80 -27.53 32.56
CA PHE A 534 -8.01 -28.86 31.99
C PHE A 534 -9.51 -29.13 31.88
N LEU A 535 -9.94 -29.56 30.72
CA LEU A 535 -11.31 -30.03 30.50
C LEU A 535 -11.27 -31.55 30.29
N MET A 536 -11.89 -32.29 31.20
CA MET A 536 -11.93 -33.73 31.19
C MET A 536 -13.32 -34.19 30.81
N PRO A 537 -13.53 -34.80 29.62
CA PRO A 537 -14.81 -35.39 29.24
C PRO A 537 -15.02 -36.75 29.89
N ASP A 538 -16.30 -37.16 30.03
CA ASP A 538 -16.74 -38.48 30.37
C ASP A 538 -16.32 -38.99 31.80
N GLU A 539 -15.89 -38.06 32.67
CA GLU A 539 -15.43 -38.46 33.99
C GLU A 539 -15.68 -37.34 35.05
N LEU A 540 -16.25 -37.69 36.19
CA LEU A 540 -16.43 -36.79 37.34
C LEU A 540 -15.24 -36.91 38.29
N LEU A 541 -14.48 -35.84 38.48
CA LEU A 541 -13.25 -35.83 39.23
C LEU A 541 -13.48 -35.54 40.71
N THR A 542 -12.79 -36.30 41.55
CA THR A 542 -12.65 -36.00 43.00
C THR A 542 -11.24 -35.56 43.33
N PRO A 543 -10.97 -34.92 44.49
CA PRO A 543 -9.61 -34.53 44.89
C PRO A 543 -8.59 -35.68 44.85
N ASN A 544 -9.06 -36.89 45.10
CA ASN A 544 -8.22 -38.10 45.12
C ASN A 544 -8.20 -38.86 43.78
N HIS A 545 -8.75 -38.30 42.72
CA HIS A 545 -8.78 -38.95 41.42
C HIS A 545 -7.37 -39.08 40.84
N ALA A 546 -7.11 -40.14 40.05
CA ALA A 546 -5.80 -40.38 39.46
C ALA A 546 -5.31 -39.23 38.57
N ALA A 547 -6.21 -38.66 37.74
CA ALA A 547 -5.86 -37.50 36.88
C ALA A 547 -5.43 -36.27 37.67
N VAL A 548 -6.11 -35.96 38.79
CA VAL A 548 -5.77 -34.84 39.67
C VAL A 548 -4.42 -35.07 40.36
N ARG A 549 -4.17 -36.30 40.79
CA ARG A 549 -2.86 -36.65 41.35
C ARG A 549 -1.72 -36.57 40.35
N ASP A 550 -1.96 -37.01 39.12
CA ASP A 550 -0.97 -36.90 38.02
C ASP A 550 -0.64 -35.42 37.72
N ILE A 551 -1.67 -34.57 37.67
CA ILE A 551 -1.50 -33.11 37.49
C ILE A 551 -0.66 -32.52 38.64
N LEU A 552 -1.04 -32.78 39.90
CA LEU A 552 -0.27 -32.30 41.08
C LEU A 552 1.17 -32.78 41.05
N LYS A 553 1.38 -34.05 40.71
CA LYS A 553 2.71 -34.65 40.61
C LYS A 553 3.57 -33.96 39.58
N ALA A 554 3.00 -33.57 38.41
CA ALA A 554 3.73 -32.85 37.37
C ALA A 554 4.28 -31.51 37.85
N PHE A 555 3.53 -30.78 38.70
CA PHE A 555 4.01 -29.57 39.34
C PHE A 555 5.05 -29.84 40.41
N GLN A 556 4.90 -30.91 41.20
CA GLN A 556 5.79 -31.23 42.33
C GLN A 556 7.10 -31.91 41.90
N GLU A 557 7.15 -32.50 40.70
CA GLU A 557 8.40 -33.06 40.16
C GLU A 557 9.45 -31.96 39.96
N PRO A 558 10.66 -32.13 40.54
CA PRO A 558 11.69 -31.12 40.45
C PRO A 558 12.04 -30.73 39.00
N ILE A 559 12.26 -29.45 38.79
CA ILE A 559 12.76 -28.90 37.52
C ILE A 559 14.21 -28.53 37.71
N ILE A 560 15.08 -29.13 36.90
CA ILE A 560 16.53 -28.89 36.91
C ILE A 560 16.89 -28.10 35.67
N LEU A 561 17.31 -26.87 35.83
CA LEU A 561 17.73 -25.98 34.74
C LEU A 561 19.15 -25.48 35.04
N ASP A 562 20.11 -25.91 34.22
CA ASP A 562 21.53 -25.60 34.37
C ASP A 562 22.04 -25.96 35.78
N LYS A 563 22.16 -25.00 36.72
CA LYS A 563 22.55 -25.18 38.12
C LYS A 563 21.42 -24.87 39.13
N ILE A 564 20.21 -24.58 38.63
CA ILE A 564 19.07 -24.21 39.45
C ILE A 564 18.18 -25.42 39.65
N PHE A 565 17.87 -25.73 40.92
CA PHE A 565 16.94 -26.77 41.33
C PHE A 565 15.68 -26.12 41.87
N LEU A 566 14.56 -26.29 41.15
CA LEU A 566 13.27 -25.71 41.50
C LEU A 566 12.27 -26.81 41.88
N LYS A 567 11.65 -26.65 43.05
CA LYS A 567 10.52 -27.47 43.48
C LYS A 567 9.29 -26.56 43.55
N LEU A 568 8.30 -26.85 42.73
CA LEU A 568 7.07 -26.09 42.66
C LEU A 568 5.92 -26.86 43.31
N SER A 569 4.82 -26.18 43.55
CA SER A 569 3.53 -26.78 43.90
C SER A 569 2.43 -26.05 43.14
N ALA A 570 1.22 -26.57 43.16
CA ALA A 570 0.08 -25.92 42.56
C ALA A 570 -1.14 -25.91 43.46
N SER A 571 -1.91 -24.85 43.42
CA SER A 571 -3.25 -24.78 43.97
C SER A 571 -4.23 -25.16 42.90
N VAL A 572 -5.14 -26.12 43.21
CA VAL A 572 -6.04 -26.72 42.20
C VAL A 572 -7.49 -26.57 42.63
N GLY A 573 -8.32 -26.09 41.73
CA GLY A 573 -9.78 -26.02 41.85
C GLY A 573 -10.46 -27.00 40.88
N ILE A 574 -11.50 -27.68 41.35
CA ILE A 574 -12.31 -28.59 40.53
C ILE A 574 -13.74 -28.08 40.53
N ALA A 575 -14.36 -27.99 39.36
CA ALA A 575 -15.79 -27.81 39.23
C ALA A 575 -16.43 -28.98 38.46
N LEU A 576 -17.63 -29.37 38.95
CA LEU A 576 -18.43 -30.45 38.38
C LEU A 576 -19.77 -29.87 37.92
N PRO A 577 -20.31 -30.29 36.78
CA PRO A 577 -21.62 -29.81 36.32
C PRO A 577 -22.74 -30.29 37.24
N ASN A 578 -23.72 -29.45 37.47
CA ASN A 578 -24.95 -29.80 38.18
C ASN A 578 -26.20 -29.98 37.28
N GLY A 579 -25.99 -30.01 35.94
CA GLY A 579 -27.04 -30.27 34.96
C GLY A 579 -27.71 -29.00 34.39
N GLU A 580 -27.54 -27.83 35.02
CA GLU A 580 -28.11 -26.53 34.58
C GLU A 580 -27.03 -25.48 34.37
N ASP A 581 -25.74 -25.82 34.54
CA ASP A 581 -24.65 -24.84 34.46
C ASP A 581 -24.30 -24.45 33.02
N GLU A 582 -24.17 -23.16 32.79
CA GLU A 582 -23.52 -22.59 31.58
C GLU A 582 -21.99 -22.78 31.68
N PRO A 583 -21.32 -23.01 30.53
CA PRO A 583 -19.87 -23.24 30.51
C PRO A 583 -19.03 -22.17 31.22
N GLU A 584 -19.44 -20.90 31.10
CA GLU A 584 -18.80 -19.75 31.77
C GLU A 584 -18.86 -19.88 33.30
N HIS A 585 -20.02 -20.32 33.83
CA HIS A 585 -20.21 -20.48 35.25
C HIS A 585 -19.35 -21.64 35.81
N LEU A 586 -19.25 -22.75 35.04
CA LEU A 586 -18.41 -23.87 35.45
C LEU A 586 -16.92 -23.52 35.52
N ILE A 587 -16.43 -22.71 34.55
CA ILE A 587 -15.04 -22.23 34.58
C ILE A 587 -14.83 -21.31 35.79
N ALA A 588 -15.76 -20.38 36.04
CA ALA A 588 -15.68 -19.49 37.21
C ALA A 588 -15.73 -20.26 38.51
N ASN A 589 -16.56 -21.31 38.61
CA ASN A 589 -16.62 -22.18 39.78
C ASN A 589 -15.28 -22.91 40.05
N ALA A 590 -14.57 -23.33 39.00
CA ALA A 590 -13.24 -23.93 39.13
C ALA A 590 -12.19 -22.91 39.57
N GLU A 591 -12.28 -21.68 39.09
CA GLU A 591 -11.43 -20.55 39.46
C GLU A 591 -11.63 -20.20 40.96
N ASP A 592 -12.87 -20.06 41.41
CA ASP A 592 -13.21 -19.79 42.81
C ASP A 592 -12.70 -20.89 43.75
N ALA A 593 -12.79 -22.16 43.35
CA ALA A 593 -12.26 -23.29 44.11
C ALA A 593 -10.72 -23.28 44.17
N MET A 594 -10.05 -22.90 43.09
CA MET A 594 -8.59 -22.75 43.03
C MET A 594 -8.13 -21.60 43.93
N ASP A 595 -8.82 -20.46 43.90
CA ASP A 595 -8.54 -19.33 44.75
C ASP A 595 -8.72 -19.64 46.22
N GLU A 596 -9.68 -20.49 46.58
CA GLU A 596 -9.82 -21.00 47.94
C GLU A 596 -8.66 -21.92 48.32
N ALA A 597 -8.16 -22.77 47.41
CA ALA A 597 -6.96 -23.56 47.61
C ALA A 597 -5.75 -22.67 47.92
N ARG A 598 -5.60 -21.58 47.17
CA ARG A 598 -4.51 -20.60 47.34
C ARG A 598 -4.60 -19.88 48.68
N ARG A 599 -5.82 -19.50 49.13
CA ARG A 599 -6.07 -18.80 50.40
C ARG A 599 -5.83 -19.69 51.63
N ARG A 600 -6.16 -20.99 51.56
CA ARG A 600 -6.03 -21.91 52.69
C ARG A 600 -4.63 -22.53 52.85
N GLY A 601 -3.62 -22.04 52.14
CA GLY A 601 -2.21 -22.42 52.40
C GLY A 601 -1.47 -23.05 51.25
N LYS A 602 -2.05 -22.97 50.00
CA LYS A 602 -1.43 -23.46 48.75
C LYS A 602 -1.22 -25.00 48.73
N ASN A 603 -0.75 -25.54 47.60
CA ASN A 603 -0.46 -26.96 47.40
C ASN A 603 -1.64 -27.87 47.83
N GLN A 604 -2.87 -27.49 47.50
CA GLN A 604 -4.11 -28.12 47.86
C GLN A 604 -5.07 -28.23 46.70
N VAL A 605 -6.06 -29.12 46.84
CA VAL A 605 -7.15 -29.29 45.88
C VAL A 605 -8.47 -28.97 46.58
N PHE A 606 -9.26 -28.11 45.95
CA PHE A 606 -10.62 -27.83 46.40
C PHE A 606 -11.62 -28.16 45.28
N VAL A 607 -12.80 -28.64 45.71
CA VAL A 607 -13.95 -28.80 44.84
C VAL A 607 -14.91 -27.66 45.15
N TYR A 608 -15.48 -27.03 44.12
CA TYR A 608 -16.44 -25.97 44.25
C TYR A 608 -17.64 -26.40 45.13
N SER A 609 -18.07 -25.56 46.05
CA SER A 609 -19.23 -25.80 46.93
C SER A 609 -20.07 -24.55 47.10
N GLU A 610 -21.31 -24.68 47.60
CA GLU A 610 -22.29 -23.59 47.78
C GLU A 610 -21.80 -22.40 48.64
N ASP A 611 -20.90 -22.59 49.61
CA ASP A 611 -20.29 -21.50 50.36
C ASP A 611 -19.38 -20.59 49.50
N LEU A 612 -18.78 -21.16 48.50
CA LEU A 612 -18.06 -20.43 47.47
C LEU A 612 -19.01 -19.63 46.52
N LYS A 613 -20.23 -20.18 46.31
CA LYS A 613 -21.30 -19.58 45.55
C LYS A 613 -21.74 -18.21 46.02
N ASN A 614 -21.77 -18.01 47.38
CA ASN A 614 -22.21 -16.72 47.96
C ASN A 614 -21.25 -15.57 47.67
N LYS A 615 -19.94 -15.82 47.60
CA LYS A 615 -18.96 -14.82 47.16
C LYS A 615 -19.02 -14.55 45.69
N ALA A 616 -19.23 -15.58 44.88
CA ALA A 616 -19.46 -15.43 43.44
C ALA A 616 -20.77 -14.66 43.13
N ALA A 617 -21.83 -14.87 43.98
CA ALA A 617 -23.08 -14.12 43.88
C ALA A 617 -22.88 -12.63 44.13
N GLU A 618 -21.98 -12.24 45.02
CA GLU A 618 -21.64 -10.82 45.22
C GLU A 618 -20.94 -10.22 43.99
N GLU A 619 -19.95 -10.93 43.40
CA GLU A 619 -19.31 -10.53 42.13
C GLU A 619 -20.31 -10.46 40.99
N HIS A 620 -21.24 -11.39 40.88
CA HIS A 620 -22.31 -11.38 39.90
C HIS A 620 -23.20 -10.13 40.08
N THR A 621 -23.58 -9.79 41.31
CA THR A 621 -24.37 -8.58 41.57
C THR A 621 -23.64 -7.30 41.17
N ILE A 622 -22.33 -7.24 41.41
CA ILE A 622 -21.50 -6.13 40.94
C ILE A 622 -21.47 -6.09 39.42
N SER A 623 -21.34 -7.25 38.77
CA SER A 623 -21.31 -7.38 37.30
C SER A 623 -22.61 -6.88 36.68
N GLU A 624 -23.77 -7.31 37.18
CA GLU A 624 -25.09 -6.85 36.71
C GLU A 624 -25.25 -5.34 36.88
N SER A 625 -24.90 -4.83 38.08
CA SER A 625 -25.00 -3.40 38.39
C SER A 625 -24.11 -2.56 37.50
N LEU A 626 -22.93 -3.05 37.18
CA LEU A 626 -21.98 -2.36 36.31
C LEU A 626 -22.45 -2.38 34.84
N LEU A 627 -22.92 -3.51 34.34
CA LEU A 627 -23.45 -3.63 32.97
C LEU A 627 -24.65 -2.71 32.78
N ASP A 628 -25.57 -2.71 33.72
CA ASP A 628 -26.72 -1.78 33.72
C ASP A 628 -26.26 -0.31 33.73
N ALA A 629 -25.23 0.02 34.51
CA ALA A 629 -24.70 1.37 34.53
C ALA A 629 -24.02 1.79 33.22
N ILE A 630 -23.36 0.86 32.53
CA ILE A 630 -22.75 1.08 31.23
C ILE A 630 -23.80 1.25 30.12
N GLU A 631 -24.88 0.46 30.15
CA GLU A 631 -25.91 0.43 29.09
C GLU A 631 -26.96 1.55 29.22
N ASN A 632 -27.24 1.97 30.42
CA ASN A 632 -28.34 2.92 30.73
C ASN A 632 -27.86 4.29 31.22
N ASP A 633 -26.64 4.72 30.83
CA ASP A 633 -26.09 6.05 31.17
C ASP A 633 -26.12 6.38 32.68
N LYS A 634 -25.90 5.36 33.53
CA LYS A 634 -25.88 5.53 34.98
C LYS A 634 -24.48 5.80 35.54
N LEU A 635 -23.49 5.94 34.68
CA LEU A 635 -22.14 6.34 35.08
C LEU A 635 -22.07 7.87 35.18
N TYR A 636 -21.36 8.36 36.19
CA TYR A 636 -21.07 9.77 36.34
C TYR A 636 -19.70 9.99 36.93
N MET A 637 -19.16 11.20 36.77
CA MET A 637 -17.82 11.54 37.25
C MET A 637 -17.90 12.46 38.46
N LEU A 638 -17.08 12.13 39.47
CA LEU A 638 -16.70 13.07 40.52
C LEU A 638 -15.28 13.58 40.20
N TYR A 639 -14.97 14.76 40.66
CA TYR A 639 -13.68 15.40 40.43
C TYR A 639 -13.03 15.72 41.77
N GLN A 640 -11.80 15.18 41.94
CA GLN A 640 -11.04 15.48 43.16
C GLN A 640 -9.99 16.55 42.82
N PRO A 641 -9.96 17.67 43.57
CA PRO A 641 -8.96 18.71 43.34
C PRO A 641 -7.54 18.25 43.62
N LYS A 642 -6.66 18.58 42.70
CA LYS A 642 -5.19 18.55 42.87
C LYS A 642 -4.78 19.97 43.22
N VAL A 643 -4.07 20.14 44.32
CA VAL A 643 -3.77 21.43 44.92
C VAL A 643 -2.26 21.68 44.90
N ASP A 644 -1.84 22.79 44.33
CA ASP A 644 -0.45 23.24 44.34
C ASP A 644 -0.01 23.44 45.80
N THR A 645 1.04 22.76 46.19
CA THR A 645 1.49 22.68 47.61
C THR A 645 1.90 24.04 48.17
N LYS A 646 2.43 24.96 47.37
CA LYS A 646 2.93 26.27 47.81
C LYS A 646 1.84 27.31 47.86
N THR A 647 1.02 27.38 46.81
CA THR A 647 0.05 28.42 46.61
C THR A 647 -1.35 28.07 47.15
N LYS A 648 -1.58 26.80 47.43
CA LYS A 648 -2.92 26.24 47.80
C LYS A 648 -3.98 26.43 46.68
N VAL A 649 -3.59 26.72 45.46
CA VAL A 649 -4.49 26.89 44.33
C VAL A 649 -4.69 25.57 43.64
N VAL A 650 -5.91 25.31 43.16
CA VAL A 650 -6.21 24.14 42.34
C VAL A 650 -5.45 24.24 41.03
N ASN A 651 -4.61 23.25 40.73
CA ASN A 651 -3.81 23.15 39.51
C ASN A 651 -4.24 21.97 38.61
N GLY A 652 -5.22 21.16 39.02
CA GLY A 652 -5.77 20.06 38.26
C GLY A 652 -6.91 19.36 39.00
N TYR A 653 -7.47 18.36 38.38
CA TYR A 653 -8.48 17.47 38.98
C TYR A 653 -8.19 16.03 38.55
N GLU A 654 -8.55 15.07 39.39
CA GLU A 654 -8.69 13.68 38.99
C GLU A 654 -10.16 13.34 38.79
N ALA A 655 -10.51 12.76 37.64
CA ALA A 655 -11.86 12.34 37.32
C ALA A 655 -12.10 10.89 37.78
N LEU A 656 -13.01 10.70 38.66
CA LEU A 656 -13.29 9.46 39.35
C LEU A 656 -14.70 8.98 39.05
N VAL A 657 -14.81 7.86 38.34
CA VAL A 657 -16.08 7.26 37.93
C VAL A 657 -16.88 6.73 39.11
N ARG A 658 -18.21 6.90 39.07
CA ARG A 658 -19.18 6.38 40.02
C ARG A 658 -20.39 5.81 39.28
N MET A 659 -21.08 4.88 39.92
CA MET A 659 -22.37 4.36 39.46
C MET A 659 -23.51 4.98 40.23
N LYS A 660 -24.55 5.46 39.56
CA LYS A 660 -25.79 5.94 40.22
C LYS A 660 -26.50 4.77 40.89
N ASP A 661 -27.11 5.04 42.02
CA ASP A 661 -27.94 4.09 42.77
C ASP A 661 -27.25 2.77 43.12
N SER A 662 -25.90 2.75 43.18
CA SER A 662 -25.10 1.60 43.52
C SER A 662 -24.31 1.83 44.81
N LYS A 663 -24.25 0.79 45.63
CA LYS A 663 -23.42 0.75 46.84
C LYS A 663 -21.94 0.40 46.55
N PHE A 664 -21.66 -0.05 45.34
CA PHE A 664 -20.34 -0.53 44.97
C PHE A 664 -19.44 0.59 44.45
N GLY A 665 -18.25 0.69 45.04
CA GLY A 665 -17.24 1.66 44.61
C GLY A 665 -16.32 1.16 43.49
N PRO A 666 -15.46 2.05 42.94
CA PRO A 666 -14.51 1.70 41.86
C PRO A 666 -13.60 0.51 42.24
N ALA A 667 -13.14 0.44 43.48
CA ALA A 667 -12.29 -0.67 43.96
C ALA A 667 -12.98 -2.06 43.86
N GLN A 668 -14.32 -2.08 43.83
CA GLN A 668 -15.09 -3.33 43.69
C GLN A 668 -15.47 -3.61 42.24
N PHE A 669 -15.89 -2.59 41.49
CA PHE A 669 -16.39 -2.83 40.12
C PHE A 669 -15.32 -2.75 39.01
N ILE A 670 -14.20 -2.03 39.19
CA ILE A 670 -13.14 -1.98 38.16
C ILE A 670 -12.51 -3.36 37.91
N PRO A 671 -12.15 -4.16 38.96
CA PRO A 671 -11.65 -5.53 38.75
C PRO A 671 -12.66 -6.41 38.00
N VAL A 672 -13.97 -6.22 38.25
CA VAL A 672 -15.05 -6.91 37.54
C VAL A 672 -15.14 -6.47 36.10
N ALA A 673 -14.97 -5.17 35.82
CA ALA A 673 -14.91 -4.62 34.46
C ALA A 673 -13.72 -5.19 33.66
N GLU A 674 -12.57 -5.31 34.29
CA GLU A 674 -11.36 -5.89 33.72
C GLU A 674 -11.50 -7.39 33.44
N LYS A 675 -12.07 -8.14 34.36
CA LYS A 675 -12.33 -9.57 34.24
C LYS A 675 -13.31 -9.87 33.10
N ASN A 676 -14.36 -9.05 32.95
CA ASN A 676 -15.39 -9.20 31.93
C ASN A 676 -15.08 -8.50 30.58
N GLY A 677 -13.94 -7.84 30.44
CA GLY A 677 -13.57 -7.11 29.22
C GLY A 677 -14.35 -5.81 28.98
N TRP A 678 -15.11 -5.34 29.98
CA TRP A 678 -15.88 -4.09 29.86
C TRP A 678 -15.07 -2.83 30.14
N ILE A 679 -13.84 -2.98 30.59
CA ILE A 679 -12.93 -1.88 30.93
C ILE A 679 -12.70 -0.94 29.72
N TRP A 680 -12.71 -1.45 28.49
CA TRP A 680 -12.55 -0.63 27.28
C TRP A 680 -13.77 0.26 27.06
N ARG A 681 -14.97 -0.28 27.21
CA ARG A 681 -16.22 0.46 27.08
C ARG A 681 -16.36 1.49 28.22
N LEU A 682 -16.07 1.08 29.44
CA LEU A 682 -16.02 1.96 30.61
C LEU A 682 -15.05 3.12 30.40
N GLY A 683 -13.82 2.86 29.93
CA GLY A 683 -12.83 3.88 29.64
C GLY A 683 -13.27 4.89 28.60
N ARG A 684 -13.96 4.46 27.53
CA ARG A 684 -14.53 5.38 26.52
C ARG A 684 -15.63 6.26 27.09
N ILE A 685 -16.52 5.70 27.90
CA ILE A 685 -17.61 6.46 28.53
C ILE A 685 -17.04 7.51 29.51
N THR A 686 -16.10 7.13 30.37
CA THR A 686 -15.46 8.05 31.34
C THR A 686 -14.73 9.18 30.63
N THR A 687 -14.04 8.87 29.53
CA THR A 687 -13.37 9.85 28.70
C THR A 687 -14.34 10.84 28.09
N GLU A 688 -15.42 10.36 27.49
CA GLU A 688 -16.46 11.23 26.89
C GLU A 688 -17.14 12.12 27.96
N LEU A 689 -17.51 11.55 29.08
CA LEU A 689 -18.10 12.31 30.21
C LEU A 689 -17.17 13.42 30.69
N THR A 690 -15.88 13.14 30.81
CA THR A 690 -14.89 14.12 31.28
C THR A 690 -14.68 15.23 30.24
N ILE A 691 -14.55 14.91 28.97
CA ILE A 691 -14.38 15.93 27.92
C ILE A 691 -15.64 16.80 27.77
N ARG A 692 -16.82 16.20 27.84
CA ARG A 692 -18.09 16.96 27.89
C ARG A 692 -18.14 17.91 29.07
N GLN A 693 -17.69 17.47 30.23
CA GLN A 693 -17.67 18.30 31.44
C GLN A 693 -16.71 19.49 31.31
N LEU A 694 -15.51 19.26 30.74
CA LEU A 694 -14.58 20.34 30.42
C LEU A 694 -15.21 21.36 29.46
N ALA A 695 -15.93 20.88 28.44
CA ALA A 695 -16.62 21.76 27.49
C ALA A 695 -17.73 22.58 28.19
N LEU A 696 -18.49 21.99 29.12
CA LEU A 696 -19.49 22.68 29.94
C LEU A 696 -18.87 23.77 30.82
N TRP A 697 -17.77 23.44 31.51
CA TRP A 697 -17.07 24.42 32.37
C TRP A 697 -16.56 25.61 31.56
N ARG A 698 -15.98 25.34 30.38
CA ARG A 698 -15.57 26.40 29.46
C ARG A 698 -16.74 27.26 28.97
N GLY A 699 -17.87 26.63 28.63
CA GLY A 699 -19.07 27.32 28.18
C GLY A 699 -19.68 28.23 29.25
N LEU A 700 -19.47 27.88 30.52
CA LEU A 700 -19.85 28.68 31.68
C LEU A 700 -18.83 29.78 32.04
N GLY A 701 -17.72 29.87 31.32
CA GLY A 701 -16.71 30.90 31.50
C GLY A 701 -15.67 30.62 32.59
N TYR A 702 -15.58 29.39 33.10
CA TYR A 702 -14.60 29.06 34.10
C TYR A 702 -13.19 28.87 33.47
N ARG A 703 -12.17 29.22 34.24
CA ARG A 703 -10.79 28.93 33.88
C ARG A 703 -10.54 27.42 34.07
N LEU A 704 -10.30 26.74 32.95
CA LEU A 704 -10.09 25.32 32.98
C LEU A 704 -8.71 24.95 33.56
N GLN A 705 -8.67 23.88 34.33
CA GLN A 705 -7.46 23.20 34.78
C GLN A 705 -7.39 21.81 34.14
N PRO A 706 -6.21 21.19 34.03
CA PRO A 706 -6.05 19.82 33.54
C PRO A 706 -6.90 18.83 34.35
N VAL A 707 -7.45 17.83 33.67
CA VAL A 707 -8.19 16.74 34.30
C VAL A 707 -7.53 15.42 33.96
N SER A 708 -7.21 14.63 34.98
CA SER A 708 -6.62 13.29 34.80
C SER A 708 -7.69 12.21 34.72
N LEU A 709 -7.46 11.26 33.84
CA LEU A 709 -8.28 10.06 33.66
C LEU A 709 -7.43 8.81 33.92
N ASN A 710 -7.96 7.89 34.71
CA ASN A 710 -7.38 6.60 34.94
C ASN A 710 -7.47 5.69 33.70
N TYR A 711 -6.38 5.03 33.31
CA TYR A 711 -6.27 4.15 32.17
C TYR A 711 -5.74 2.78 32.58
N SER A 712 -6.57 1.74 32.45
CA SER A 712 -6.20 0.38 32.87
C SER A 712 -5.14 -0.23 31.93
N SER A 713 -4.24 -1.01 32.50
CA SER A 713 -3.25 -1.82 31.77
C SER A 713 -3.89 -2.74 30.71
N ARG A 714 -5.12 -3.19 30.94
CA ARG A 714 -5.86 -4.02 29.98
C ARG A 714 -6.34 -3.26 28.73
N GLN A 715 -6.35 -1.93 28.76
CA GLN A 715 -6.71 -1.08 27.63
C GLN A 715 -5.51 -0.82 26.69
N VAL A 716 -4.31 -1.21 27.03
CA VAL A 716 -3.08 -0.97 26.22
C VAL A 716 -3.20 -1.53 24.81
N SER A 717 -3.97 -2.60 24.62
CA SER A 717 -4.21 -3.22 23.31
C SER A 717 -5.30 -2.54 22.46
N ASP A 718 -6.00 -1.50 22.98
CA ASP A 718 -7.03 -0.77 22.22
C ASP A 718 -6.42 0.26 21.25
N SER A 719 -6.19 -0.17 20.02
CA SER A 719 -5.64 0.69 18.95
C SER A 719 -6.56 1.85 18.57
N GLU A 720 -7.86 1.75 18.83
CA GLU A 720 -8.89 2.72 18.46
C GLU A 720 -9.15 3.79 19.53
N TYR A 721 -8.58 3.63 20.73
CA TYR A 721 -8.82 4.56 21.83
C TYR A 721 -8.27 5.97 21.52
N ILE A 722 -7.07 6.08 20.99
CA ILE A 722 -6.46 7.39 20.69
C ILE A 722 -7.20 8.12 19.55
N PRO A 723 -7.52 7.50 18.41
CA PRO A 723 -8.39 8.12 17.41
C PRO A 723 -9.74 8.60 17.97
N PHE A 724 -10.37 7.80 18.82
CA PHE A 724 -11.61 8.18 19.52
C PHE A 724 -11.41 9.41 20.40
N LEU A 725 -10.34 9.45 21.19
CA LEU A 725 -9.98 10.55 22.06
C LEU A 725 -9.72 11.85 21.29
N GLU A 726 -8.96 11.79 20.21
CA GLU A 726 -8.67 12.93 19.34
C GLU A 726 -9.94 13.48 18.68
N ASP A 727 -10.86 12.58 18.27
CA ASP A 727 -12.15 13.00 17.71
C ASP A 727 -13.01 13.75 18.75
N LEU A 728 -13.07 13.25 19.99
CA LEU A 728 -13.78 13.91 21.08
C LEU A 728 -13.17 15.29 21.39
N LEU A 729 -11.84 15.38 21.54
CA LEU A 729 -11.17 16.65 21.81
C LEU A 729 -11.46 17.69 20.71
N ARG A 730 -11.45 17.26 19.46
CA ARG A 730 -11.79 18.09 18.30
C ARG A 730 -13.26 18.50 18.31
N ARG A 731 -14.19 17.54 18.51
CA ARG A 731 -15.64 17.77 18.52
C ARG A 731 -16.05 18.76 19.59
N TYR A 732 -15.49 18.64 20.77
CA TYR A 732 -15.76 19.54 21.88
C TYR A 732 -14.81 20.74 21.95
N ASN A 733 -13.88 20.87 21.01
CA ASN A 733 -12.87 21.92 20.92
C ASN A 733 -12.06 22.11 22.23
N ILE A 734 -11.68 21.01 22.89
CA ILE A 734 -10.88 21.03 24.13
C ILE A 734 -9.41 20.80 23.74
N PRO A 735 -8.47 21.67 24.19
CA PRO A 735 -7.05 21.46 24.01
C PRO A 735 -6.58 20.17 24.69
N SER A 736 -5.74 19.38 24.00
CA SER A 736 -5.18 18.13 24.55
C SER A 736 -4.41 18.34 25.86
N SER A 737 -3.81 19.52 26.05
CA SER A 737 -3.09 19.91 27.27
C SER A 737 -3.98 20.00 28.53
N LEU A 738 -5.29 20.00 28.38
CA LEU A 738 -6.26 19.97 29.51
C LEU A 738 -6.65 18.53 29.91
N LEU A 739 -6.07 17.53 29.26
CA LEU A 739 -6.29 16.14 29.60
C LEU A 739 -4.95 15.48 29.97
N GLU A 740 -4.98 14.69 31.03
CA GLU A 740 -3.88 13.86 31.50
C GLU A 740 -4.38 12.41 31.55
N ILE A 741 -3.50 11.47 31.23
CA ILE A 741 -3.81 10.04 31.33
C ILE A 741 -2.93 9.44 32.44
N GLU A 742 -3.57 8.88 33.45
CA GLU A 742 -2.95 8.21 34.57
C GLU A 742 -2.82 6.72 34.26
N ILE A 743 -1.58 6.22 34.28
CA ILE A 743 -1.25 4.85 33.90
C ILE A 743 -0.41 4.26 35.05
N THR A 744 -0.79 3.07 35.51
CA THR A 744 -0.09 2.39 36.61
C THR A 744 1.33 1.98 36.23
N GLU A 745 2.21 1.89 37.22
CA GLU A 745 3.62 1.50 37.09
C GLU A 745 3.82 0.23 36.24
N SER A 746 2.93 -0.75 36.36
CA SER A 746 3.02 -2.04 35.68
C SER A 746 3.07 -1.96 34.18
N VAL A 747 2.40 -0.97 33.57
CA VAL A 747 2.39 -0.76 32.10
C VAL A 747 3.75 -0.31 31.59
N PHE A 748 4.46 0.51 32.35
CA PHE A 748 5.79 0.99 31.97
C PHE A 748 6.87 -0.09 32.11
N LEU A 749 6.64 -1.12 32.92
CA LEU A 749 7.52 -2.28 33.06
C LEU A 749 7.30 -3.30 31.94
N ASP A 750 6.16 -3.26 31.29
CA ASP A 750 5.84 -4.14 30.17
C ASP A 750 6.55 -3.66 28.89
N LYS A 751 7.67 -4.28 28.55
CA LYS A 751 8.46 -4.01 27.33
C LYS A 751 7.83 -4.55 26.06
N THR A 752 6.51 -4.74 26.03
CA THR A 752 5.83 -5.14 24.80
C THR A 752 5.82 -3.99 23.78
N THR A 753 5.97 -4.33 22.52
CA THR A 753 5.90 -3.37 21.41
C THR A 753 4.60 -2.54 21.45
N HIS A 754 3.52 -3.08 22.01
CA HIS A 754 2.23 -2.40 22.11
C HIS A 754 2.23 -1.26 23.12
N ALA A 755 2.84 -1.44 24.29
CA ALA A 755 2.91 -0.40 25.32
C ALA A 755 3.75 0.80 24.83
N GLU A 756 4.92 0.55 24.27
CA GLU A 756 5.77 1.61 23.72
C GLU A 756 5.08 2.41 22.61
N ILE A 757 4.41 1.72 21.67
CA ILE A 757 3.65 2.36 20.60
C ILE A 757 2.51 3.23 21.17
N LEU A 758 1.78 2.74 22.16
CA LEU A 758 0.69 3.47 22.77
C LEU A 758 1.18 4.76 23.44
N LEU A 759 2.25 4.67 24.24
CA LEU A 759 2.82 5.82 24.94
C LEU A 759 3.33 6.89 23.95
N ASP A 760 3.99 6.48 22.85
CA ASP A 760 4.43 7.40 21.82
C ASP A 760 3.24 8.06 21.09
N ARG A 761 2.16 7.34 20.87
CA ARG A 761 0.93 7.89 20.26
C ARG A 761 0.25 8.92 21.17
N PHE A 762 0.15 8.69 22.47
CA PHE A 762 -0.37 9.71 23.42
C PHE A 762 0.47 10.99 23.36
N ARG A 763 1.78 10.85 23.38
CA ARG A 763 2.71 12.00 23.29
C ARG A 763 2.52 12.79 21.98
N LYS A 764 2.39 12.07 20.83
CA LYS A 764 2.15 12.70 19.53
C LYS A 764 0.80 13.42 19.47
N ALA A 765 -0.21 12.92 20.18
CA ALA A 765 -1.51 13.58 20.34
C ALA A 765 -1.45 14.81 21.29
N GLY A 766 -0.30 15.07 21.91
CA GLY A 766 -0.11 16.19 22.83
C GLY A 766 -0.81 16.00 24.18
N ILE A 767 -1.04 14.74 24.60
CA ILE A 767 -1.67 14.35 25.86
C ILE A 767 -0.56 14.05 26.87
N ARG A 768 -0.67 14.62 28.06
CA ARG A 768 0.28 14.39 29.13
C ARG A 768 0.03 13.05 29.81
N LEU A 769 1.13 12.34 30.10
CA LEU A 769 1.10 11.06 30.78
C LEU A 769 1.55 11.25 32.24
N VAL A 770 0.82 10.62 33.13
CA VAL A 770 1.10 10.60 34.58
C VAL A 770 1.29 9.14 34.99
N MET A 771 2.35 8.84 35.71
CA MET A 771 2.53 7.53 36.33
C MET A 771 1.78 7.46 37.64
N ASP A 772 0.88 6.49 37.73
CA ASP A 772 0.05 6.27 38.93
C ASP A 772 0.53 5.07 39.75
N ASP A 773 0.10 4.99 41.04
CA ASP A 773 0.40 3.93 42.00
C ASP A 773 1.91 3.68 42.22
N PHE A 774 2.75 4.74 42.09
CA PHE A 774 4.19 4.58 42.26
C PHE A 774 4.56 4.09 43.66
N GLY A 775 5.29 2.97 43.70
CA GLY A 775 5.80 2.33 44.91
C GLY A 775 4.95 1.21 45.44
N THR A 776 3.88 0.82 44.76
CA THR A 776 3.09 -0.38 45.13
C THR A 776 3.66 -1.67 44.52
N GLY A 777 4.61 -1.58 43.57
CA GLY A 777 5.26 -2.68 42.86
C GLY A 777 6.74 -2.84 43.18
N PHE A 778 7.41 -3.74 42.46
CA PHE A 778 8.86 -3.94 42.55
C PHE A 778 9.58 -2.92 41.63
N SER A 779 9.75 -1.71 42.14
CA SER A 779 10.34 -0.62 41.38
C SER A 779 11.84 -0.81 41.15
N SER A 780 12.27 -1.11 39.95
CA SER A 780 13.66 -0.89 39.54
C SER A 780 13.79 0.58 39.14
N LEU A 781 14.39 1.43 39.95
CA LEU A 781 14.54 2.88 39.74
C LEU A 781 15.15 3.26 38.37
N GLY A 782 15.81 2.30 37.70
CA GLY A 782 16.49 2.53 36.44
C GLY A 782 15.57 2.89 35.27
N TYR A 783 14.29 2.45 35.27
CA TYR A 783 13.40 2.78 34.15
C TYR A 783 12.83 4.21 34.20
N LEU A 784 12.82 4.84 35.38
CA LEU A 784 12.34 6.20 35.57
C LEU A 784 13.07 7.23 34.69
N THR A 785 14.30 6.92 34.29
CA THR A 785 15.15 7.82 33.49
C THR A 785 14.67 7.96 32.03
N TYR A 786 13.95 6.97 31.49
CA TYR A 786 13.58 6.94 30.06
C TYR A 786 12.07 6.86 29.81
N ILE A 787 11.26 6.78 30.85
CA ILE A 787 9.79 6.77 30.66
C ILE A 787 9.26 8.14 30.24
N PRO A 788 8.30 8.18 29.31
CA PRO A 788 7.79 9.43 28.75
C PRO A 788 6.65 10.02 29.60
N VAL A 789 6.84 10.12 30.92
CA VAL A 789 5.85 10.76 31.83
C VAL A 789 6.39 12.10 32.31
N GLU A 790 5.49 13.05 32.51
CA GLU A 790 5.81 14.39 33.05
C GLU A 790 5.66 14.47 34.57
N THR A 791 4.83 13.60 35.13
CA THR A 791 4.46 13.62 36.54
C THR A 791 4.37 12.19 37.10
N ILE A 792 4.78 12.02 38.33
CA ILE A 792 4.68 10.78 39.09
C ILE A 792 3.71 11.03 40.28
N LYS A 793 2.75 10.10 40.47
CA LYS A 793 1.83 10.11 41.62
C LYS A 793 2.33 9.10 42.65
N LEU A 794 2.62 9.59 43.82
CA LEU A 794 3.01 8.77 44.97
C LEU A 794 1.77 8.19 45.65
N ASP A 795 1.68 6.86 45.65
CA ASP A 795 0.49 6.18 46.19
C ASP A 795 0.29 6.39 47.69
N ARG A 796 -0.96 6.43 48.07
CA ARG A 796 -1.42 6.56 49.46
C ARG A 796 -0.77 5.52 50.39
N THR A 797 -0.49 4.30 49.93
CA THR A 797 0.10 3.24 50.73
C THR A 797 1.50 3.61 51.22
N LEU A 798 2.31 4.24 50.34
CA LEU A 798 3.62 4.75 50.72
C LEU A 798 3.52 5.91 51.70
N VAL A 799 2.59 6.83 51.48
CA VAL A 799 2.35 7.94 52.37
C VAL A 799 1.98 7.41 53.76
N ASN A 800 1.03 6.48 53.84
CA ASN A 800 0.60 5.91 55.12
C ASN A 800 1.69 5.09 55.84
N ASN A 801 2.54 4.40 55.10
CA ASN A 801 3.55 3.54 55.68
C ASN A 801 4.84 4.27 56.03
N TYR A 802 5.19 5.32 55.33
CA TYR A 802 6.50 5.96 55.45
C TYR A 802 6.46 7.45 55.76
N LEU A 803 5.33 8.15 55.61
CA LEU A 803 5.18 9.54 56.07
C LEU A 803 4.64 9.55 57.50
N VAL A 804 5.47 9.04 58.41
CA VAL A 804 5.19 8.96 59.83
C VAL A 804 6.31 9.63 60.64
N GLU A 805 5.99 10.16 61.81
CA GLU A 805 6.93 10.92 62.63
C GLU A 805 8.18 10.10 62.90
N GLY A 806 9.37 10.61 62.52
CA GLY A 806 10.66 9.96 62.67
C GLY A 806 11.07 8.95 61.57
N ASN A 807 10.24 8.71 60.54
CA ASN A 807 10.58 7.79 59.45
C ASN A 807 10.14 8.31 58.07
N ASP A 808 10.20 9.62 57.84
CA ASP A 808 9.66 10.29 56.64
C ASP A 808 10.70 10.61 55.57
N LEU A 809 11.96 10.31 55.80
CA LEU A 809 13.06 10.63 54.87
C LEU A 809 12.94 9.91 53.53
N ILE A 810 12.34 8.74 53.49
CA ILE A 810 12.11 7.99 52.26
C ILE A 810 11.21 8.79 51.31
N ILE A 811 10.15 9.41 51.83
CA ILE A 811 9.23 10.23 51.03
C ILE A 811 9.96 11.44 50.46
N ARG A 812 10.76 12.13 51.26
CA ARG A 812 11.64 13.24 50.84
C ARG A 812 12.55 12.81 49.67
N ASP A 813 13.26 11.67 49.84
CA ASP A 813 14.22 11.21 48.88
C ASP A 813 13.54 10.77 47.54
N VAL A 814 12.33 10.25 47.60
CA VAL A 814 11.51 9.94 46.42
C VAL A 814 11.07 11.22 45.71
N ILE A 815 10.65 12.25 46.45
CA ILE A 815 10.32 13.57 45.86
C ILE A 815 11.56 14.17 45.16
N ASN A 816 12.70 14.17 45.83
CA ASN A 816 13.96 14.69 45.26
C ASN A 816 14.35 13.90 44.00
N LEU A 817 14.26 12.59 44.01
CA LEU A 817 14.55 11.74 42.85
C LEU A 817 13.66 12.09 41.67
N SER A 818 12.36 12.32 41.89
CA SER A 818 11.43 12.76 40.82
C SER A 818 11.89 14.06 40.20
N HIS A 819 12.24 15.04 41.04
CA HIS A 819 12.74 16.35 40.58
C HIS A 819 14.10 16.27 39.86
N ASP A 820 15.04 15.45 40.36
CA ASP A 820 16.34 15.22 39.71
C ASP A 820 16.17 14.60 38.31
N LEU A 821 15.10 13.83 38.10
CA LEU A 821 14.72 13.30 36.81
C LEU A 821 13.87 14.28 35.94
N GLY A 822 13.66 15.52 36.42
CA GLY A 822 12.89 16.53 35.72
C GLY A 822 11.39 16.26 35.67
N LYS A 823 10.84 15.49 36.62
CA LYS A 823 9.42 15.10 36.69
C LYS A 823 8.75 15.75 37.90
N GLY A 824 7.49 16.18 37.70
CA GLY A 824 6.68 16.68 38.81
C GLY A 824 6.20 15.55 39.74
N MET A 825 5.90 15.90 40.99
CA MET A 825 5.42 14.96 42.01
C MET A 825 4.03 15.34 42.50
N VAL A 826 3.07 14.43 42.36
CA VAL A 826 1.77 14.48 43.03
C VAL A 826 1.79 13.49 44.21
N VAL A 827 1.41 13.91 45.40
CA VAL A 827 1.32 13.04 46.59
C VAL A 827 -0.13 12.80 46.95
N GLU A 828 -0.53 11.53 46.96
CA GLU A 828 -1.92 11.11 47.21
C GLU A 828 -2.17 10.76 48.69
N GLY A 829 -3.44 10.73 49.03
CA GLY A 829 -3.91 10.23 50.30
C GLY A 829 -3.49 11.08 51.52
N VAL A 830 -3.25 12.37 51.31
CA VAL A 830 -2.94 13.29 52.41
C VAL A 830 -4.22 13.60 53.18
N GLU A 831 -4.24 13.30 54.48
CA GLU A 831 -5.43 13.42 55.31
C GLU A 831 -5.26 14.41 56.49
N THR A 832 -4.01 14.73 56.86
CA THR A 832 -3.73 15.57 58.04
C THR A 832 -2.89 16.80 57.69
N ASN A 833 -3.05 17.85 58.52
CA ASN A 833 -2.25 19.07 58.40
C ASN A 833 -0.74 18.77 58.58
N TRP A 834 -0.38 17.83 59.46
CA TRP A 834 1.01 17.43 59.68
C TRP A 834 1.63 16.84 58.39
N GLN A 835 0.90 15.95 57.72
CA GLN A 835 1.33 15.39 56.42
C GLN A 835 1.52 16.49 55.37
N TYR A 836 0.56 17.42 55.30
CA TYR A 836 0.63 18.55 54.34
C TYR A 836 1.88 19.43 54.61
N GLU A 837 2.08 19.91 55.83
CA GLU A 837 3.24 20.76 56.13
C GLU A 837 4.57 20.03 55.86
N ARG A 838 4.62 18.74 56.15
CA ARG A 838 5.81 17.93 55.98
C ARG A 838 6.15 17.75 54.46
N LEU A 839 5.13 17.48 53.67
CA LEU A 839 5.29 17.35 52.22
C LEU A 839 5.66 18.69 51.56
N LYS A 840 5.17 19.78 52.10
CA LYS A 840 5.57 21.12 51.71
C LYS A 840 7.03 21.41 51.96
N GLU A 841 7.53 21.02 53.14
CA GLU A 841 8.95 21.10 53.47
C GLU A 841 9.82 20.25 52.50
N PHE A 842 9.36 19.06 52.12
CA PHE A 842 10.02 18.18 51.21
C PHE A 842 9.94 18.65 49.73
N GLY A 843 9.15 19.69 49.46
CA GLY A 843 9.05 20.31 48.17
C GLY A 843 8.14 19.59 47.18
N ALA A 844 7.16 18.80 47.65
CA ALA A 844 6.14 18.18 46.79
C ALA A 844 5.43 19.29 45.98
N ASP A 845 5.20 19.05 44.67
CA ASP A 845 4.60 20.08 43.79
C ASP A 845 3.09 20.18 43.99
N THR A 846 2.42 19.02 44.03
CA THR A 846 0.96 18.94 44.10
C THR A 846 0.53 17.89 45.15
N ILE A 847 -0.55 18.20 45.84
CA ILE A 847 -1.15 17.32 46.84
C ILE A 847 -2.58 16.99 46.46
N GLN A 848 -2.95 15.76 46.66
CA GLN A 848 -4.31 15.26 46.52
C GLN A 848 -4.67 14.44 47.74
N GLY A 849 -5.79 14.78 48.43
CA GLY A 849 -6.19 14.01 49.59
C GLY A 849 -7.35 14.66 50.33
N TYR A 850 -7.87 13.93 51.32
CA TYR A 850 -9.03 14.36 52.14
C TYR A 850 -8.74 15.52 53.07
N TYR A 851 -7.47 15.83 53.23
CA TYR A 851 -7.07 17.05 53.93
C TYR A 851 -7.63 18.29 53.24
N PHE A 852 -7.62 18.33 51.89
CA PHE A 852 -8.21 19.41 51.12
C PHE A 852 -9.67 19.11 50.77
N SER A 853 -9.94 18.02 50.04
CA SER A 853 -11.29 17.69 49.66
C SER A 853 -11.47 16.20 49.30
N LYS A 854 -12.65 15.68 49.59
CA LYS A 854 -13.15 14.45 48.99
C LYS A 854 -13.48 14.70 47.50
N PRO A 855 -13.65 13.66 46.67
CA PRO A 855 -14.20 13.84 45.32
C PRO A 855 -15.54 14.54 45.32
N LEU A 856 -15.65 15.60 44.52
CA LEU A 856 -16.80 16.54 44.52
C LEU A 856 -17.62 16.37 43.20
N ALA A 857 -18.87 16.77 43.26
CA ALA A 857 -19.69 16.91 42.05
C ALA A 857 -19.11 17.98 41.12
N PRO A 858 -19.36 17.93 39.79
CA PRO A 858 -18.76 18.87 38.84
C PRO A 858 -18.92 20.35 39.17
N GLN A 859 -20.10 20.75 39.68
CA GLN A 859 -20.42 22.14 40.05
C GLN A 859 -19.67 22.59 41.31
N GLU A 860 -19.51 21.67 42.26
CA GLU A 860 -18.78 21.92 43.51
C GLU A 860 -17.28 21.96 43.25
N ALA A 861 -16.77 21.04 42.41
CA ALA A 861 -15.34 20.93 42.12
C ALA A 861 -14.80 22.21 41.46
N ILE A 862 -15.47 22.74 40.45
CA ILE A 862 -15.00 23.93 39.74
C ILE A 862 -15.12 25.22 40.56
N ALA A 863 -16.02 25.26 41.52
CA ALA A 863 -16.17 26.37 42.45
C ALA A 863 -15.36 26.23 43.74
N TRP A 864 -14.70 25.10 43.92
CA TRP A 864 -13.94 24.78 45.12
C TRP A 864 -12.64 25.58 45.23
N HIS A 865 -12.40 26.12 46.42
CA HIS A 865 -11.16 26.81 46.77
C HIS A 865 -10.68 26.26 48.14
N ALA A 866 -9.38 26.08 48.33
CA ALA A 866 -8.83 25.68 49.58
C ALA A 866 -9.14 26.77 50.63
N ALA A 867 -9.72 26.39 51.79
CA ALA A 867 -9.87 27.35 52.88
C ALA A 867 -8.48 27.79 53.35
N ASP A 868 -8.34 29.10 53.67
CA ASP A 868 -7.11 29.69 54.19
C ASP A 868 -6.58 29.02 55.44
#